data_2925151d0d6f69e8387bf5c9dc7f1fc4
#
_entry.id   2925151d0d6f69e8387bf5c9dc7f1fc4
#
_cell.length_a   1.000
_cell.length_b   1.000
_cell.length_c   1.000
_cell.angle_alpha   90.00
_cell.angle_beta   90.00
_cell.angle_gamma   90.00
#
_symmetry.space_group_name_H-M   'P 1'
#
loop_
_entity.id
_entity.type
_entity.pdbx_description
1 polymer ?
#
loop_
_entity_poly.entity_id
_entity_poly.type
_entity_poly.pdbx_seq_one_letter_code
_entity_poly.pdbx_strand_id
1 'polypeptide(L)'
;MDKITVIHTDGNKEDFKPRLISQTIITETGTDKELAERIQDRIAKKLYKLKQNDGLTEISTSDIRAEVSSQLLKEGHFKAVEQNRKLGMSVSEFEDLLQNGCKDNANIGYTPEMIAKYAYDGVAKEYALMDMPKHCSEAHKEGLLHWHDMEYFHLRPNCMNYDLRFFAKNGLKIDGHGLMGSVAKPAKSLEVLLNHLLQAFMAGATVFSGGQGYANFNSLLSVFARGRTYEEIKQAIQGFIFNCNMSLICRGGQCLFSSIGIDMSMPDILKNEPAIGPGGIVSGVYGDYQKEADLIFRAVLEVSNEKDGIGAYHRFPNILINIREGDLDEYSGNCKLVHEIGANNPTLYYVNCAESEKTVMGCFSPDTSLWVKIDNQLRYLSFKEIDELLNADIGKTKVNNIEVLTVDDDKNIIWHKAKNFIKNKPQELYKIKLAGNKSFICDKNHSMITHRAMNKKNILSCKSNLLDVACILNDEQSHLIPDKRAMLYGFYLGDGKKGDDFNKGHANFMLLKEDKIDYARKLLDDLNIKYKEKIVYHSRDDVNYTVFYFSSDEIQKPDLTDINCLAGLLSGLLSSDGYIRINGGFNKSLAAEFVSTDMEYTRLFKWACFNLGIKFSSRIIQPSKNQKNRQPFERIYLSCNYESVRILQQLTLRDKQYQIVQSVDNNYRHITETKSQSVKEIIPLNETDYTYCFEVNDRIIVGDDFILTGNCRTALPMNWTGSYDVDCLNTGNFAYTTLNLPLIALDSNGDVNKFYQKLDEVCEIAYDGLIYRRNCVIDTIYNKHMSDFLLQEDKDSGKPLYDIDNTTITLGFCGLHECLESLNNISDNEGEKILKFLNSKKEEFHERDNLRWSVIGSAAESTAHRFALIIKDKYPDAIVQGVKGNYYLTNSNHIPVSDDSNIVAHIKNAQQYNKLTLGGSILHLWLGEIWSDDKAIWSLNKKIVDSDVTFWAYSKVFTYCQECQFTINDNIDVCPICGSTDLVTYDRCTGYYLPTLGFNNGKQQEFKDRYRHKL
;
A
#
# COMPACT_ATOMS: atom_id res chain seq x y z
N MET A 1 15.79 -73.12 -13.56
CA MET A 1 14.59 -72.37 -13.07
C MET A 1 14.51 -71.09 -13.87
N ASP A 2 13.52 -70.90 -14.68
CA ASP A 2 13.36 -69.66 -15.42
C ASP A 2 13.15 -68.50 -14.45
N LYS A 3 13.93 -67.45 -14.59
CA LYS A 3 13.93 -66.27 -13.71
C LYS A 3 12.79 -65.32 -14.05
N ILE A 4 12.27 -64.54 -13.12
CA ILE A 4 11.43 -63.40 -13.42
C ILE A 4 12.37 -62.24 -13.76
N THR A 5 12.11 -61.57 -14.87
CA THR A 5 12.88 -60.41 -15.31
C THR A 5 12.21 -59.14 -14.77
N VAL A 6 12.99 -58.28 -14.13
CA VAL A 6 12.54 -56.94 -13.72
C VAL A 6 12.95 -55.96 -14.79
N ILE A 7 11.97 -55.13 -15.23
CA ILE A 7 12.20 -54.07 -16.20
C ILE A 7 12.24 -52.74 -15.43
N HIS A 8 13.35 -52.04 -15.52
CA HIS A 8 13.51 -50.71 -14.97
C HIS A 8 12.88 -49.61 -15.86
N THR A 9 12.65 -48.45 -15.29
CA THR A 9 12.04 -47.30 -16.00
C THR A 9 12.90 -46.81 -17.18
N ASP A 10 14.21 -47.03 -17.14
CA ASP A 10 15.17 -46.72 -18.22
C ASP A 10 15.28 -47.85 -19.28
N GLY A 11 14.46 -48.91 -19.15
CA GLY A 11 14.46 -50.02 -20.04
C GLY A 11 15.48 -51.13 -19.74
N ASN A 12 16.36 -50.94 -18.75
CA ASN A 12 17.29 -51.95 -18.30
C ASN A 12 16.54 -53.14 -17.74
N LYS A 13 17.12 -54.36 -17.96
CA LYS A 13 16.52 -55.61 -17.49
C LYS A 13 17.48 -56.31 -16.55
N GLU A 14 16.98 -56.77 -15.40
CA GLU A 14 17.74 -57.59 -14.47
C GLU A 14 16.91 -58.76 -13.94
N ASP A 15 17.59 -59.76 -13.35
CA ASP A 15 16.93 -60.87 -12.65
C ASP A 15 16.26 -60.36 -11.37
N PHE A 16 15.03 -60.82 -11.08
CA PHE A 16 14.34 -60.51 -9.84
C PHE A 16 15.12 -60.98 -8.60
N LYS A 17 15.50 -60.03 -7.76
CA LYS A 17 16.24 -60.26 -6.51
C LYS A 17 15.38 -59.80 -5.32
N PRO A 18 14.67 -60.68 -4.61
CA PRO A 18 13.78 -60.26 -3.50
C PRO A 18 14.42 -59.31 -2.48
N ARG A 19 15.68 -59.54 -2.11
CA ARG A 19 16.40 -58.70 -1.13
C ARG A 19 16.43 -57.22 -1.48
N LEU A 20 16.33 -56.87 -2.75
CA LEU A 20 16.30 -55.45 -3.19
C LEU A 20 15.03 -54.76 -2.69
N ILE A 21 13.92 -55.52 -2.53
CA ILE A 21 12.66 -54.96 -2.02
C ILE A 21 12.85 -54.48 -0.59
N SER A 22 13.34 -55.32 0.32
CA SER A 22 13.56 -54.93 1.71
C SER A 22 14.60 -53.83 1.85
N GLN A 23 15.69 -53.89 1.08
CA GLN A 23 16.70 -52.84 1.06
C GLN A 23 16.10 -51.49 0.64
N THR A 24 15.31 -51.46 -0.42
CA THR A 24 14.64 -50.24 -0.92
C THR A 24 13.67 -49.71 0.14
N ILE A 25 12.83 -50.57 0.75
CA ILE A 25 11.89 -50.15 1.82
C ILE A 25 12.67 -49.51 2.97
N ILE A 26 13.73 -50.15 3.48
CA ILE A 26 14.52 -49.62 4.57
C ILE A 26 15.15 -48.27 4.20
N THR A 27 15.75 -48.19 3.02
CA THR A 27 16.47 -46.97 2.59
C THR A 27 15.53 -45.78 2.33
N GLU A 28 14.40 -46.04 1.65
CA GLU A 28 13.47 -44.97 1.26
C GLU A 28 12.52 -44.55 2.40
N THR A 29 12.13 -45.48 3.29
CA THR A 29 11.08 -45.22 4.27
C THR A 29 11.53 -45.27 5.72
N GLY A 30 12.77 -45.66 6.00
CA GLY A 30 13.26 -45.85 7.36
C GLY A 30 12.53 -46.96 8.15
N THR A 31 11.76 -47.81 7.47
CA THR A 31 11.03 -48.91 8.09
C THR A 31 11.99 -49.89 8.74
N ASP A 32 11.61 -50.48 9.85
CA ASP A 32 12.42 -51.49 10.53
C ASP A 32 12.67 -52.72 9.63
N LYS A 33 13.82 -53.35 9.86
CA LYS A 33 14.30 -54.42 9.02
C LYS A 33 13.37 -55.65 9.00
N GLU A 34 12.76 -55.97 10.14
CA GLU A 34 11.92 -57.14 10.30
C GLU A 34 10.62 -57.01 9.50
N LEU A 35 9.99 -55.83 9.53
CA LEU A 35 8.83 -55.55 8.73
C LEU A 35 9.16 -55.53 7.24
N ALA A 36 10.26 -54.89 6.83
CA ALA A 36 10.67 -54.83 5.45
C ALA A 36 10.95 -56.24 4.86
N GLU A 37 11.58 -57.14 5.62
CA GLU A 37 11.82 -58.51 5.24
C GLU A 37 10.52 -59.33 5.15
N ARG A 38 9.55 -59.12 6.04
CA ARG A 38 8.21 -59.75 5.94
C ARG A 38 7.47 -59.33 4.68
N ILE A 39 7.53 -58.04 4.32
CA ILE A 39 6.92 -57.53 3.09
C ILE A 39 7.60 -58.08 1.86
N GLN A 40 8.93 -58.11 1.82
CA GLN A 40 9.72 -58.73 0.77
C GLN A 40 9.27 -60.18 0.53
N ASP A 41 9.15 -61.00 1.60
CA ASP A 41 8.80 -62.42 1.50
C ASP A 41 7.37 -62.64 0.96
N ARG A 42 6.43 -61.78 1.36
CA ARG A 42 5.05 -61.82 0.84
C ARG A 42 5.02 -61.50 -0.66
N ILE A 43 5.72 -60.43 -1.07
CA ILE A 43 5.79 -60.05 -2.48
C ILE A 43 6.47 -61.12 -3.31
N ALA A 44 7.62 -61.62 -2.86
CA ALA A 44 8.32 -62.69 -3.54
C ALA A 44 7.46 -63.95 -3.73
N LYS A 45 6.76 -64.38 -2.66
CA LYS A 45 5.82 -65.53 -2.73
C LYS A 45 4.68 -65.26 -3.72
N LYS A 46 4.12 -64.03 -3.74
CA LYS A 46 3.08 -63.67 -4.71
C LYS A 46 3.59 -63.74 -6.14
N LEU A 47 4.73 -63.14 -6.44
CA LEU A 47 5.30 -63.12 -7.78
C LEU A 47 5.68 -64.52 -8.27
N TYR A 48 6.26 -65.38 -7.44
CA TYR A 48 6.56 -66.75 -7.79
C TYR A 48 5.30 -67.62 -8.03
N LYS A 49 4.20 -67.31 -7.27
CA LYS A 49 2.89 -67.95 -7.51
C LYS A 49 2.28 -67.53 -8.85
N LEU A 50 2.33 -66.20 -9.18
CA LEU A 50 1.89 -65.71 -10.48
C LEU A 50 2.71 -66.30 -11.63
N LYS A 51 4.00 -66.47 -11.43
CA LYS A 51 4.82 -67.16 -12.41
C LYS A 51 4.37 -68.61 -12.64
N GLN A 52 4.10 -69.33 -11.58
CA GLN A 52 3.70 -70.74 -11.67
C GLN A 52 2.28 -70.96 -12.28
N ASN A 53 1.34 -70.10 -11.89
CA ASN A 53 -0.06 -70.25 -12.27
C ASN A 53 -0.42 -69.53 -13.57
N ASP A 54 0.15 -68.33 -13.78
CA ASP A 54 -0.26 -67.41 -14.83
C ASP A 54 0.88 -67.09 -15.83
N GLY A 55 2.04 -67.70 -15.70
CA GLY A 55 3.15 -67.61 -16.65
C GLY A 55 3.89 -66.28 -16.61
N LEU A 56 3.91 -65.50 -15.48
CA LEU A 56 4.62 -64.25 -15.33
C LEU A 56 6.11 -64.38 -15.61
N THR A 57 6.60 -63.81 -16.70
CA THR A 57 8.03 -63.80 -17.10
C THR A 57 8.71 -62.46 -16.83
N GLU A 58 7.99 -61.34 -16.92
CA GLU A 58 8.51 -59.99 -16.74
C GLU A 58 7.60 -59.20 -15.82
N ILE A 59 8.19 -58.30 -15.04
CA ILE A 59 7.47 -57.32 -14.17
C ILE A 59 8.22 -56.02 -14.14
N SER A 60 7.50 -54.87 -14.10
CA SER A 60 8.14 -53.57 -13.99
C SER A 60 8.50 -53.24 -12.52
N THR A 61 9.50 -52.34 -12.34
CA THR A 61 9.82 -51.79 -11.02
C THR A 61 8.64 -51.02 -10.45
N SER A 62 7.80 -50.41 -11.32
CA SER A 62 6.57 -49.70 -10.91
C SER A 62 5.53 -50.63 -10.29
N ASP A 63 5.32 -51.84 -10.88
CA ASP A 63 4.38 -52.81 -10.34
C ASP A 63 4.86 -53.40 -9.00
N ILE A 64 6.16 -53.65 -8.88
CA ILE A 64 6.75 -54.06 -7.60
C ILE A 64 6.55 -52.99 -6.53
N ARG A 65 6.76 -51.74 -6.86
CA ARG A 65 6.57 -50.59 -5.94
C ARG A 65 5.11 -50.41 -5.53
N ALA A 66 4.17 -50.57 -6.46
CA ALA A 66 2.74 -50.55 -6.15
C ALA A 66 2.34 -51.67 -5.18
N GLU A 67 2.91 -52.87 -5.34
CA GLU A 67 2.66 -53.96 -4.41
C GLU A 67 3.29 -53.70 -3.03
N VAL A 68 4.50 -53.10 -2.99
CA VAL A 68 5.14 -52.67 -1.72
C VAL A 68 4.21 -51.68 -0.98
N SER A 69 3.71 -50.67 -1.69
CA SER A 69 2.78 -49.68 -1.11
C SER A 69 1.50 -50.35 -0.59
N SER A 70 0.95 -51.32 -1.32
CA SER A 70 -0.23 -52.10 -0.89
C SER A 70 0.06 -52.91 0.40
N GLN A 71 1.24 -53.49 0.54
CA GLN A 71 1.61 -54.25 1.75
C GLN A 71 1.85 -53.32 2.95
N LEU A 72 2.55 -52.20 2.74
CA LEU A 72 2.77 -51.20 3.78
C LEU A 72 1.44 -50.59 4.29
N LEU A 73 0.47 -50.39 3.38
CA LEU A 73 -0.86 -49.91 3.73
C LEU A 73 -1.62 -50.92 4.61
N LYS A 74 -1.55 -52.23 4.29
CA LYS A 74 -2.15 -53.30 5.06
C LYS A 74 -1.57 -53.43 6.46
N GLU A 75 -0.29 -53.12 6.64
CA GLU A 75 0.39 -53.09 7.93
C GLU A 75 0.17 -51.79 8.72
N GLY A 76 -0.58 -50.79 8.17
CA GLY A 76 -0.87 -49.53 8.80
C GLY A 76 0.27 -48.51 8.82
N HIS A 77 1.28 -48.65 8.00
CA HIS A 77 2.46 -47.80 7.92
C HIS A 77 2.27 -46.68 6.87
N PHE A 78 1.28 -45.77 7.09
CA PHE A 78 0.90 -44.75 6.13
C PHE A 78 2.04 -43.83 5.70
N LYS A 79 2.89 -43.40 6.62
CA LYS A 79 4.06 -42.57 6.30
C LYS A 79 5.04 -43.28 5.37
N ALA A 80 5.26 -44.57 5.58
CA ALA A 80 6.12 -45.39 4.70
C ALA A 80 5.48 -45.55 3.31
N VAL A 81 4.14 -45.63 3.20
CA VAL A 81 3.44 -45.63 1.92
C VAL A 81 3.70 -44.35 1.16
N GLU A 82 3.57 -43.18 1.82
CA GLU A 82 3.86 -41.89 1.21
C GLU A 82 5.29 -41.78 0.70
N GLN A 83 6.26 -42.23 1.50
CA GLN A 83 7.69 -42.22 1.12
C GLN A 83 8.04 -43.22 0.00
N ASN A 84 7.31 -44.35 -0.10
CA ASN A 84 7.50 -45.32 -1.17
C ASN A 84 6.76 -44.96 -2.47
N ARG A 85 5.87 -43.94 -2.44
CA ARG A 85 5.03 -43.55 -3.56
C ARG A 85 5.86 -42.96 -4.71
N LYS A 86 5.53 -43.33 -5.96
CA LYS A 86 6.01 -42.60 -7.13
C LYS A 86 5.15 -41.33 -7.33
N LEU A 87 5.82 -40.22 -7.58
CA LEU A 87 5.18 -39.00 -8.02
C LEU A 87 4.91 -39.06 -9.52
N GLY A 88 3.82 -38.41 -9.96
CA GLY A 88 3.49 -38.28 -11.38
C GLY A 88 1.99 -38.37 -11.65
N MET A 89 1.64 -38.46 -12.93
CA MET A 89 0.26 -38.63 -13.39
C MET A 89 -0.01 -40.06 -13.83
N SER A 90 -1.28 -40.47 -13.88
CA SER A 90 -1.71 -41.76 -14.41
C SER A 90 -1.52 -41.81 -15.93
N VAL A 91 -1.50 -43.04 -16.51
CA VAL A 91 -1.44 -43.19 -17.96
C VAL A 91 -2.62 -42.53 -18.65
N SER A 92 -3.83 -42.64 -18.10
CA SER A 92 -5.03 -42.04 -18.63
C SER A 92 -5.01 -40.51 -18.61
N GLU A 93 -4.45 -39.91 -17.55
CA GLU A 93 -4.26 -38.44 -17.48
C GLU A 93 -3.23 -37.94 -18.50
N PHE A 94 -2.15 -38.71 -18.72
CA PHE A 94 -1.18 -38.36 -19.74
C PHE A 94 -1.71 -38.52 -21.17
N GLU A 95 -2.52 -39.57 -21.42
CA GLU A 95 -3.21 -39.74 -22.70
C GLU A 95 -4.21 -38.63 -22.98
N ASP A 96 -4.98 -38.20 -21.95
CA ASP A 96 -5.87 -37.06 -22.06
C ASP A 96 -5.12 -35.74 -22.35
N LEU A 97 -3.98 -35.53 -21.65
CA LEU A 97 -3.10 -34.41 -21.91
C LEU A 97 -2.57 -34.40 -23.36
N LEU A 98 -2.21 -35.56 -23.89
CA LEU A 98 -1.77 -35.74 -25.28
C LEU A 98 -2.88 -35.48 -26.31
N GLN A 99 -4.13 -35.75 -25.97
CA GLN A 99 -5.27 -35.60 -26.88
C GLN A 99 -5.90 -34.23 -26.83
N ASN A 100 -6.07 -33.67 -25.61
CA ASN A 100 -6.90 -32.49 -25.35
C ASN A 100 -6.10 -31.27 -24.89
N GLY A 101 -4.82 -31.45 -24.51
CA GLY A 101 -4.01 -30.42 -23.93
C GLY A 101 -4.48 -29.97 -22.53
N CYS A 102 -4.02 -28.82 -22.07
CA CYS A 102 -4.43 -28.22 -20.81
C CYS A 102 -4.68 -26.71 -21.00
N LYS A 103 -5.72 -26.19 -20.34
CA LYS A 103 -6.14 -24.78 -20.40
C LYS A 103 -5.93 -24.03 -19.08
N ASP A 104 -5.07 -24.51 -18.21
CA ASP A 104 -4.78 -23.83 -16.92
C ASP A 104 -4.13 -22.47 -17.11
N ASN A 105 -3.33 -22.30 -18.16
CA ASN A 105 -2.68 -21.07 -18.53
C ASN A 105 -2.94 -20.74 -20.00
N ALA A 106 -3.73 -19.72 -20.24
CA ALA A 106 -4.16 -19.32 -21.57
C ALA A 106 -3.00 -18.83 -22.49
N ASN A 107 -1.82 -18.49 -21.93
CA ASN A 107 -0.63 -18.08 -22.71
C ASN A 107 0.20 -19.26 -23.24
N ILE A 108 -0.16 -20.51 -22.92
CA ILE A 108 0.55 -21.71 -23.37
C ILE A 108 -0.23 -22.38 -24.50
N GLY A 109 0.40 -22.47 -25.68
CA GLY A 109 -0.18 -23.16 -26.83
C GLY A 109 -0.09 -24.68 -26.71
N TYR A 110 -0.87 -25.41 -27.52
CA TYR A 110 -0.79 -26.88 -27.60
C TYR A 110 0.47 -27.27 -28.39
N THR A 111 1.55 -27.56 -27.68
CA THR A 111 2.89 -27.84 -28.21
C THR A 111 3.55 -28.99 -27.43
N PRO A 112 4.58 -29.65 -27.97
CA PRO A 112 5.37 -30.66 -27.23
C PRO A 112 5.91 -30.10 -25.89
N GLU A 113 6.35 -28.84 -25.85
CA GLU A 113 6.85 -28.21 -24.63
C GLU A 113 5.74 -28.02 -23.58
N MET A 114 4.49 -27.80 -24.00
CA MET A 114 3.33 -27.78 -23.11
C MET A 114 3.12 -29.14 -22.45
N ILE A 115 3.18 -30.24 -23.21
CA ILE A 115 3.06 -31.62 -22.69
C ILE A 115 4.15 -31.89 -21.65
N ALA A 116 5.42 -31.58 -21.99
CA ALA A 116 6.55 -31.73 -21.07
C ALA A 116 6.36 -30.93 -19.77
N LYS A 117 5.91 -29.69 -19.88
CA LYS A 117 5.64 -28.82 -18.72
C LYS A 117 4.56 -29.43 -17.83
N TYR A 118 3.39 -29.76 -18.34
CA TYR A 118 2.28 -30.25 -17.50
C TYR A 118 2.54 -31.62 -16.90
N ALA A 119 3.31 -32.49 -17.60
CA ALA A 119 3.77 -33.74 -17.02
C ALA A 119 4.71 -33.49 -15.81
N TYR A 120 5.61 -32.51 -15.92
CA TYR A 120 6.47 -32.10 -14.80
C TYR A 120 5.64 -31.43 -13.67
N ASP A 121 4.67 -30.58 -14.04
CA ASP A 121 3.82 -29.89 -13.07
C ASP A 121 3.06 -30.87 -12.17
N GLY A 122 2.58 -32.00 -12.72
CA GLY A 122 1.94 -33.06 -11.94
C GLY A 122 2.84 -33.61 -10.84
N VAL A 123 4.10 -33.91 -11.17
CA VAL A 123 5.11 -34.36 -10.20
C VAL A 123 5.41 -33.29 -9.15
N ALA A 124 5.66 -32.06 -9.58
CA ALA A 124 6.11 -30.98 -8.70
C ALA A 124 5.00 -30.50 -7.74
N LYS A 125 3.76 -30.39 -8.22
CA LYS A 125 2.59 -30.03 -7.39
C LYS A 125 2.29 -31.10 -6.35
N GLU A 126 2.34 -32.37 -6.73
CA GLU A 126 2.15 -33.48 -5.79
C GLU A 126 3.23 -33.47 -4.70
N TYR A 127 4.50 -33.30 -5.08
CA TYR A 127 5.60 -33.19 -4.13
C TYR A 127 5.42 -31.99 -3.20
N ALA A 128 5.06 -30.82 -3.71
CA ALA A 128 4.82 -29.62 -2.90
C ALA A 128 3.73 -29.85 -1.85
N LEU A 129 2.61 -30.49 -2.22
CA LEU A 129 1.52 -30.83 -1.29
C LEU A 129 1.90 -31.88 -0.25
N MET A 130 2.91 -32.70 -0.51
CA MET A 130 3.43 -33.69 0.45
C MET A 130 4.43 -33.06 1.42
N ASP A 131 5.27 -32.16 0.92
CA ASP A 131 6.41 -31.61 1.65
C ASP A 131 6.05 -30.41 2.53
N MET A 132 5.11 -29.56 2.07
CA MET A 132 4.66 -28.41 2.86
C MET A 132 4.00 -28.83 4.20
N PRO A 133 3.94 -27.93 5.22
CA PRO A 133 3.24 -28.21 6.47
C PRO A 133 1.82 -28.76 6.23
N LYS A 134 1.41 -29.78 6.96
CA LYS A 134 0.17 -30.54 6.70
C LYS A 134 -1.07 -29.64 6.66
N HIS A 135 -1.21 -28.69 7.61
CA HIS A 135 -2.34 -27.76 7.63
C HIS A 135 -2.39 -26.85 6.39
N CYS A 136 -1.24 -26.49 5.81
CA CYS A 136 -1.14 -25.71 4.57
C CYS A 136 -1.63 -26.53 3.36
N SER A 137 -1.26 -27.79 3.29
CA SER A 137 -1.70 -28.74 2.24
C SER A 137 -3.21 -29.02 2.35
N GLU A 138 -3.73 -29.23 3.56
CA GLU A 138 -5.15 -29.45 3.84
C GLU A 138 -5.99 -28.25 3.46
N ALA A 139 -5.61 -27.03 3.89
CA ALA A 139 -6.33 -25.81 3.54
C ALA A 139 -6.41 -25.57 2.03
N HIS A 140 -5.37 -25.92 1.26
CA HIS A 140 -5.41 -25.88 -0.20
C HIS A 140 -6.42 -26.89 -0.76
N LYS A 141 -6.37 -28.14 -0.29
CA LYS A 141 -7.25 -29.23 -0.76
C LYS A 141 -8.72 -28.92 -0.45
N GLU A 142 -9.01 -28.36 0.72
CA GLU A 142 -10.33 -27.95 1.15
C GLU A 142 -10.85 -26.69 0.43
N GLY A 143 -9.95 -25.96 -0.25
CA GLY A 143 -10.28 -24.76 -1.01
C GLY A 143 -10.38 -23.47 -0.20
N LEU A 144 -9.95 -23.47 1.08
CA LEU A 144 -9.89 -22.27 1.91
C LEU A 144 -8.91 -21.23 1.37
N LEU A 145 -7.83 -21.71 0.76
CA LEU A 145 -6.85 -20.91 0.04
C LEU A 145 -6.31 -21.63 -1.20
N HIS A 146 -5.54 -20.90 -2.01
CA HIS A 146 -4.87 -21.43 -3.20
C HIS A 146 -3.41 -20.99 -3.23
N TRP A 147 -2.49 -21.97 -3.22
CA TRP A 147 -1.07 -21.73 -3.45
C TRP A 147 -0.82 -21.55 -4.95
N HIS A 148 -0.36 -20.37 -5.34
CA HIS A 148 -0.03 -20.12 -6.74
C HIS A 148 1.32 -20.72 -7.12
N ASP A 149 1.46 -21.12 -8.38
CA ASP A 149 2.70 -21.65 -8.97
C ASP A 149 3.31 -22.80 -8.15
N MET A 150 2.47 -23.75 -7.71
CA MET A 150 2.91 -24.89 -6.89
C MET A 150 3.96 -25.74 -7.56
N GLU A 151 3.98 -25.83 -8.90
CA GLU A 151 5.01 -26.50 -9.67
C GLU A 151 6.39 -25.90 -9.47
N TYR A 152 6.46 -24.65 -9.03
CA TYR A 152 7.71 -23.94 -8.73
C TYR A 152 7.91 -23.66 -7.24
N PHE A 153 7.11 -24.27 -6.38
CA PHE A 153 7.04 -23.97 -4.95
C PHE A 153 8.42 -23.97 -4.26
N HIS A 154 9.27 -24.94 -4.59
CA HIS A 154 10.61 -25.10 -4.02
C HIS A 154 11.71 -24.39 -4.80
N LEU A 155 11.44 -23.92 -6.02
CA LEU A 155 12.48 -23.63 -6.99
C LEU A 155 12.58 -22.16 -7.40
N ARG A 156 11.44 -21.44 -7.43
CA ARG A 156 11.40 -20.12 -8.08
C ARG A 156 10.61 -19.09 -7.27
N PRO A 157 11.15 -17.86 -7.14
CA PRO A 157 10.34 -16.71 -6.78
C PRO A 157 9.38 -16.35 -7.91
N ASN A 158 8.36 -15.50 -7.63
CA ASN A 158 7.31 -15.21 -8.60
C ASN A 158 7.76 -14.16 -9.63
N CYS A 159 7.75 -12.88 -9.29
CA CYS A 159 7.91 -11.78 -10.23
C CYS A 159 9.12 -10.90 -9.89
N MET A 160 9.65 -10.22 -10.90
CA MET A 160 10.77 -9.31 -10.74
C MET A 160 10.61 -8.04 -11.58
N ASN A 161 10.92 -6.90 -11.00
CA ASN A 161 11.07 -5.63 -11.66
C ASN A 161 12.53 -5.20 -11.59
N TYR A 162 13.26 -5.36 -12.69
CA TYR A 162 14.70 -5.12 -12.72
C TYR A 162 15.03 -3.63 -12.79
N ASP A 163 16.14 -3.27 -12.18
CA ASP A 163 16.87 -2.04 -12.50
C ASP A 163 17.66 -2.23 -13.80
N LEU A 164 17.20 -1.64 -14.89
CA LEU A 164 17.90 -1.75 -16.18
C LEU A 164 19.31 -1.13 -16.17
N ARG A 165 19.59 -0.21 -15.22
CA ARG A 165 20.94 0.36 -15.03
C ARG A 165 21.97 -0.70 -14.64
N PHE A 166 21.52 -1.77 -13.95
CA PHE A 166 22.39 -2.90 -13.64
C PHE A 166 23.05 -3.46 -14.90
N PHE A 167 22.24 -3.72 -15.93
CA PHE A 167 22.72 -4.26 -17.20
C PHE A 167 23.50 -3.23 -18.02
N ALA A 168 23.10 -1.97 -18.00
CA ALA A 168 23.82 -0.88 -18.64
C ALA A 168 25.25 -0.71 -18.08
N LYS A 169 25.42 -0.91 -16.77
CA LYS A 169 26.65 -0.71 -16.01
C LYS A 169 27.54 -1.95 -16.00
N ASN A 170 26.97 -3.13 -15.81
CA ASN A 170 27.72 -4.37 -15.60
C ASN A 170 27.81 -5.25 -16.85
N GLY A 171 26.95 -5.03 -17.86
CA GLY A 171 26.78 -5.96 -18.97
C GLY A 171 25.84 -7.12 -18.58
N LEU A 172 26.05 -8.30 -19.19
CA LEU A 172 25.15 -9.44 -18.99
C LEU A 172 25.89 -10.76 -18.94
N LYS A 173 25.57 -11.60 -17.96
CA LYS A 173 25.93 -13.02 -17.85
C LYS A 173 24.65 -13.80 -17.66
N ILE A 174 24.20 -14.51 -18.69
CA ILE A 174 22.89 -15.22 -18.68
C ILE A 174 22.82 -16.40 -17.69
N ASP A 175 23.98 -16.94 -17.34
CA ASP A 175 24.15 -18.05 -16.36
C ASP A 175 24.72 -17.61 -15.02
N GLY A 176 24.92 -16.30 -14.83
CA GLY A 176 25.55 -15.73 -13.63
C GLY A 176 27.08 -15.77 -13.60
N HIS A 177 27.70 -16.77 -14.22
CA HIS A 177 29.14 -17.04 -14.18
C HIS A 177 29.86 -16.70 -15.50
N GLY A 178 29.18 -16.88 -16.62
CA GLY A 178 29.78 -16.82 -17.96
C GLY A 178 30.54 -18.09 -18.35
N LEU A 179 30.14 -19.23 -17.79
CA LEU A 179 30.71 -20.53 -18.12
C LEU A 179 29.93 -21.25 -19.21
N MET A 180 28.63 -21.12 -19.23
CA MET A 180 27.72 -21.78 -20.19
C MET A 180 27.36 -20.89 -21.37
N GLY A 181 27.51 -19.58 -21.23
CA GLY A 181 27.17 -18.58 -22.25
C GLY A 181 28.22 -17.51 -22.41
N SER A 182 28.10 -16.71 -23.47
CA SER A 182 28.97 -15.55 -23.68
C SER A 182 28.73 -14.46 -22.66
N VAL A 183 29.80 -13.82 -22.17
CA VAL A 183 29.71 -12.64 -21.30
C VAL A 183 29.63 -11.39 -22.13
N ALA A 184 28.58 -10.62 -22.01
CA ALA A 184 28.45 -9.31 -22.65
C ALA A 184 29.01 -8.19 -21.74
N LYS A 185 29.85 -7.34 -22.31
CA LYS A 185 30.33 -6.12 -21.66
C LYS A 185 29.21 -5.06 -21.63
N PRO A 186 29.34 -3.98 -20.82
CA PRO A 186 28.42 -2.84 -20.86
C PRO A 186 28.14 -2.37 -22.29
N ALA A 187 26.85 -2.18 -22.61
CA ALA A 187 26.41 -1.79 -23.94
C ALA A 187 26.93 -0.41 -24.33
N LYS A 188 27.31 -0.24 -25.61
CA LYS A 188 27.77 1.06 -26.17
C LYS A 188 26.75 1.70 -27.08
N SER A 189 25.62 1.06 -27.36
CA SER A 189 24.53 1.61 -28.15
C SER A 189 23.17 1.17 -27.63
N LEU A 190 22.13 1.89 -28.03
CA LEU A 190 20.75 1.62 -27.63
C LEU A 190 20.31 0.20 -28.03
N GLU A 191 20.58 -0.22 -29.25
CA GLU A 191 20.21 -1.54 -29.78
C GLU A 191 20.85 -2.67 -28.98
N VAL A 192 22.14 -2.50 -28.63
CA VAL A 192 22.87 -3.49 -27.85
C VAL A 192 22.29 -3.59 -26.43
N LEU A 193 21.97 -2.44 -25.80
CA LEU A 193 21.35 -2.46 -24.49
C LEU A 193 19.97 -3.13 -24.54
N LEU A 194 19.11 -2.76 -25.50
CA LEU A 194 17.80 -3.38 -25.67
C LEU A 194 17.90 -4.90 -25.88
N ASN A 195 18.92 -5.36 -26.60
CA ASN A 195 19.19 -6.80 -26.73
C ASN A 195 19.62 -7.43 -25.38
N HIS A 196 20.49 -6.77 -24.61
CA HIS A 196 20.82 -7.26 -23.25
C HIS A 196 19.56 -7.36 -22.38
N LEU A 197 18.68 -6.36 -22.41
CA LEU A 197 17.42 -6.38 -21.65
C LEU A 197 16.50 -7.52 -22.05
N LEU A 198 16.39 -7.80 -23.37
CA LEU A 198 15.64 -8.95 -23.88
C LEU A 198 16.24 -10.26 -23.39
N GLN A 199 17.56 -10.44 -23.49
CA GLN A 199 18.24 -11.66 -23.04
C GLN A 199 18.14 -11.83 -21.52
N ALA A 200 18.16 -10.73 -20.74
CA ALA A 200 17.91 -10.77 -19.31
C ALA A 200 16.49 -11.25 -18.97
N PHE A 201 15.46 -10.81 -19.70
CA PHE A 201 14.11 -11.37 -19.59
C PHE A 201 14.05 -12.86 -19.91
N MET A 202 14.76 -13.32 -20.95
CA MET A 202 14.80 -14.75 -21.31
C MET A 202 15.50 -15.58 -20.24
N ALA A 203 16.64 -15.12 -19.73
CA ALA A 203 17.34 -15.76 -18.62
C ALA A 203 16.48 -15.78 -17.34
N GLY A 204 15.88 -14.64 -17.00
CA GLY A 204 14.96 -14.54 -15.88
C GLY A 204 13.75 -15.45 -15.98
N ALA A 205 13.22 -15.72 -17.18
CA ALA A 205 12.13 -16.67 -17.38
C ALA A 205 12.50 -18.13 -17.01
N THR A 206 13.77 -18.45 -16.85
CA THR A 206 14.21 -19.75 -16.34
C THR A 206 14.20 -19.83 -14.82
N VAL A 207 14.27 -18.71 -14.12
CA VAL A 207 14.43 -18.63 -12.65
C VAL A 207 13.23 -17.99 -11.92
N PHE A 208 12.35 -17.26 -12.62
CA PHE A 208 11.09 -16.75 -12.07
C PHE A 208 9.89 -17.55 -12.60
N SER A 209 8.82 -17.65 -11.78
CA SER A 209 7.56 -18.32 -12.19
C SER A 209 6.58 -17.36 -12.87
N GLY A 210 6.61 -16.08 -12.56
CA GLY A 210 5.70 -15.06 -13.04
C GLY A 210 6.28 -14.11 -14.09
N GLY A 211 5.77 -12.89 -14.10
CA GLY A 211 6.17 -11.84 -15.03
C GLY A 211 7.45 -11.12 -14.63
N GLN A 212 8.03 -10.43 -15.59
CA GLN A 212 9.23 -9.63 -15.41
C GLN A 212 9.02 -8.23 -16.00
N GLY A 213 9.67 -7.22 -15.44
CA GLY A 213 9.48 -5.85 -15.87
C GLY A 213 10.69 -4.96 -15.78
N TYR A 214 10.61 -3.82 -16.48
CA TYR A 214 11.51 -2.68 -16.33
C TYR A 214 10.67 -1.45 -16.00
N ALA A 215 10.89 -0.86 -14.82
CA ALA A 215 10.30 0.44 -14.47
C ALA A 215 11.07 1.59 -15.15
N ASN A 216 10.39 2.72 -15.32
CA ASN A 216 10.97 3.95 -15.84
C ASN A 216 11.81 3.75 -17.13
N PHE A 217 11.29 2.91 -18.02
CA PHE A 217 12.04 2.37 -19.17
C PHE A 217 12.58 3.47 -20.09
N ASN A 218 11.74 4.40 -20.54
CA ASN A 218 12.17 5.50 -21.41
C ASN A 218 13.09 6.50 -20.68
N SER A 219 12.83 6.77 -19.41
CA SER A 219 13.61 7.67 -18.58
C SER A 219 15.04 7.16 -18.39
N LEU A 220 15.19 5.89 -18.04
CA LEU A 220 16.50 5.26 -17.81
C LEU A 220 17.28 4.96 -19.11
N LEU A 221 16.58 4.73 -20.23
CA LEU A 221 17.21 4.53 -21.54
C LEU A 221 17.61 5.84 -22.25
N SER A 222 17.11 6.98 -21.79
CA SER A 222 17.24 8.29 -22.46
C SER A 222 18.69 8.65 -22.81
N VAL A 223 19.63 8.30 -21.94
CA VAL A 223 21.08 8.56 -22.15
C VAL A 223 21.62 7.91 -23.42
N PHE A 224 21.10 6.72 -23.77
CA PHE A 224 21.52 5.97 -24.98
C PHE A 224 20.88 6.50 -26.27
N ALA A 225 19.87 7.37 -26.15
CA ALA A 225 19.20 7.99 -27.29
C ALA A 225 19.85 9.31 -27.73
N ARG A 226 20.74 9.91 -26.91
CA ARG A 226 21.37 11.19 -27.24
C ARG A 226 22.18 11.12 -28.53
N GLY A 227 21.93 12.09 -29.43
CA GLY A 227 22.62 12.20 -30.73
C GLY A 227 22.06 11.28 -31.81
N ARG A 228 20.94 10.56 -31.56
CA ARG A 228 20.29 9.69 -32.53
C ARG A 228 19.09 10.37 -33.19
N THR A 229 18.77 9.96 -34.40
CA THR A 229 17.55 10.34 -35.06
C THR A 229 16.33 9.60 -34.45
N TYR A 230 15.15 10.15 -34.66
CA TYR A 230 13.90 9.50 -34.19
C TYR A 230 13.69 8.13 -34.86
N GLU A 231 14.00 8.02 -36.14
CA GLU A 231 13.85 6.79 -36.91
C GLU A 231 14.77 5.67 -36.37
N GLU A 232 16.01 6.00 -36.00
CA GLU A 232 16.96 5.03 -35.40
C GLU A 232 16.44 4.55 -34.04
N ILE A 233 15.90 5.49 -33.22
CA ILE A 233 15.29 5.15 -31.90
C ILE A 233 14.08 4.27 -32.12
N LYS A 234 13.17 4.66 -33.00
CA LYS A 234 11.94 3.92 -33.30
C LYS A 234 12.24 2.51 -33.81
N GLN A 235 13.20 2.36 -34.71
CA GLN A 235 13.63 1.05 -35.24
C GLN A 235 14.20 0.16 -34.14
N ALA A 236 15.01 0.70 -33.22
CA ALA A 236 15.55 -0.06 -32.08
C ALA A 236 14.43 -0.55 -31.14
N ILE A 237 13.47 0.32 -30.81
CA ILE A 237 12.30 -0.01 -29.98
C ILE A 237 11.41 -1.04 -30.69
N GLN A 238 11.17 -0.89 -32.00
CA GLN A 238 10.41 -1.86 -32.79
C GLN A 238 11.05 -3.25 -32.72
N GLY A 239 12.37 -3.34 -32.92
CA GLY A 239 13.10 -4.59 -32.77
C GLY A 239 12.92 -5.24 -31.39
N PHE A 240 12.96 -4.44 -30.33
CA PHE A 240 12.76 -4.95 -28.95
C PHE A 240 11.34 -5.48 -28.75
N ILE A 241 10.31 -4.69 -29.10
CA ILE A 241 8.89 -5.08 -28.90
C ILE A 241 8.54 -6.32 -29.73
N PHE A 242 8.94 -6.38 -31.00
CA PHE A 242 8.71 -7.56 -31.84
C PHE A 242 9.38 -8.79 -31.25
N ASN A 243 10.63 -8.71 -30.82
CA ASN A 243 11.34 -9.84 -30.21
C ASN A 243 10.68 -10.32 -28.91
N CYS A 244 10.12 -9.44 -28.08
CA CYS A 244 9.34 -9.85 -26.90
C CYS A 244 8.12 -10.72 -27.28
N ASN A 245 7.49 -10.47 -28.45
CA ASN A 245 6.34 -11.24 -28.93
C ASN A 245 6.71 -12.50 -29.75
N MET A 246 7.92 -12.54 -30.32
CA MET A 246 8.39 -13.66 -31.14
C MET A 246 9.21 -14.68 -30.35
N SER A 247 9.68 -14.32 -29.15
CA SER A 247 10.49 -15.22 -28.33
C SER A 247 9.60 -16.16 -27.52
N LEU A 248 9.77 -17.47 -27.71
CA LEU A 248 9.15 -18.49 -26.88
C LEU A 248 10.12 -18.88 -25.75
N ILE A 249 9.60 -19.06 -24.56
CA ILE A 249 10.38 -19.41 -23.38
C ILE A 249 10.16 -20.86 -22.95
N CYS A 250 11.09 -21.41 -22.21
CA CYS A 250 11.12 -22.81 -21.78
C CYS A 250 9.96 -23.26 -20.87
N ARG A 251 9.07 -22.36 -20.43
CA ARG A 251 7.89 -22.69 -19.63
C ARG A 251 6.71 -23.08 -20.53
N GLY A 252 6.79 -24.25 -21.19
CA GLY A 252 5.74 -24.77 -22.06
C GLY A 252 5.60 -24.03 -23.39
N GLY A 253 6.62 -23.31 -23.84
CA GLY A 253 6.59 -22.57 -25.11
C GLY A 253 5.69 -21.33 -25.09
N GLN A 254 5.40 -20.75 -23.93
CA GLN A 254 4.66 -19.48 -23.84
C GLN A 254 5.48 -18.30 -24.36
N CYS A 255 4.79 -17.24 -24.79
CA CYS A 255 5.45 -15.98 -25.09
C CYS A 255 6.04 -15.35 -23.83
N LEU A 256 7.06 -14.51 -24.00
CA LEU A 256 7.77 -13.82 -22.91
C LEU A 256 6.84 -12.86 -22.15
N PHE A 257 6.41 -13.26 -20.93
CA PHE A 257 5.53 -12.46 -20.09
C PHE A 257 6.31 -11.31 -19.47
N SER A 258 6.22 -10.16 -20.10
CA SER A 258 7.03 -8.98 -19.79
C SER A 258 6.20 -7.70 -19.70
N SER A 259 6.70 -6.72 -18.96
CA SER A 259 6.09 -5.40 -18.79
C SER A 259 7.15 -4.31 -18.85
N ILE A 260 6.79 -3.12 -19.34
CA ILE A 260 7.59 -1.91 -19.24
C ILE A 260 6.76 -0.74 -18.74
N GLY A 261 7.28 -0.02 -17.74
CA GLY A 261 6.69 1.25 -17.30
C GLY A 261 7.32 2.42 -18.04
N ILE A 262 6.49 3.25 -18.69
CA ILE A 262 6.95 4.44 -19.41
C ILE A 262 6.38 5.72 -18.79
N ASP A 263 7.18 6.77 -18.80
CA ASP A 263 6.97 8.01 -18.08
C ASP A 263 6.60 9.13 -19.05
N MET A 264 5.47 9.83 -18.82
CA MET A 264 5.12 11.01 -19.63
C MET A 264 6.06 12.19 -19.36
N SER A 265 6.58 12.28 -18.15
CA SER A 265 7.60 13.24 -17.74
C SER A 265 8.69 12.54 -16.93
N MET A 266 9.92 13.10 -16.93
CA MET A 266 11.02 12.55 -16.12
C MET A 266 10.63 12.54 -14.64
N PRO A 267 10.65 11.37 -13.96
CA PRO A 267 10.34 11.28 -12.54
C PRO A 267 11.22 12.20 -11.68
N ASP A 268 10.62 12.91 -10.71
CA ASP A 268 11.37 13.77 -9.80
C ASP A 268 12.44 13.02 -9.01
N ILE A 269 12.17 11.76 -8.69
CA ILE A 269 13.11 10.85 -8.00
C ILE A 269 14.33 10.50 -8.84
N LEU A 270 14.25 10.62 -10.16
CA LEU A 270 15.35 10.32 -11.09
C LEU A 270 16.10 11.57 -11.56
N LYS A 271 15.51 12.76 -11.48
CA LYS A 271 16.09 13.98 -12.07
C LYS A 271 17.54 14.24 -11.67
N ASN A 272 17.88 13.97 -10.42
CA ASN A 272 19.20 14.21 -9.86
C ASN A 272 20.06 12.95 -9.74
N GLU A 273 19.54 11.79 -10.17
CA GLU A 273 20.28 10.53 -10.14
C GLU A 273 21.33 10.49 -11.26
N PRO A 274 22.54 9.90 -11.00
CA PRO A 274 23.57 9.76 -12.01
C PRO A 274 23.08 8.97 -13.22
N ALA A 275 23.19 9.55 -14.42
CA ALA A 275 22.75 8.94 -15.66
C ALA A 275 23.79 7.97 -16.20
N ILE A 276 23.47 6.67 -16.22
CA ILE A 276 24.35 5.59 -16.71
C ILE A 276 24.22 5.48 -18.22
N GLY A 277 25.26 5.84 -18.94
CA GLY A 277 25.32 5.89 -20.40
C GLY A 277 26.13 4.76 -21.06
N PRO A 278 26.43 4.91 -22.37
CA PRO A 278 27.17 3.94 -23.14
C PRO A 278 28.51 3.53 -22.50
N GLY A 279 28.74 2.22 -22.42
CA GLY A 279 29.92 1.65 -21.77
C GLY A 279 29.85 1.60 -20.24
N GLY A 280 28.69 1.89 -19.64
CA GLY A 280 28.50 1.93 -18.18
C GLY A 280 29.10 3.16 -17.52
N ILE A 281 29.27 4.26 -18.26
CA ILE A 281 29.92 5.50 -17.81
C ILE A 281 28.80 6.49 -17.38
N VAL A 282 29.00 7.18 -16.25
CA VAL A 282 28.10 8.25 -15.81
C VAL A 282 28.24 9.46 -16.73
N SER A 283 27.13 9.99 -17.23
CA SER A 283 27.07 11.11 -18.16
C SER A 283 26.01 12.13 -17.71
N GLY A 284 26.33 12.93 -16.70
CA GLY A 284 25.39 13.89 -16.13
C GLY A 284 24.33 13.24 -15.23
N VAL A 285 23.16 13.84 -15.16
CA VAL A 285 21.99 13.35 -14.41
C VAL A 285 20.83 13.07 -15.36
N TYR A 286 19.89 12.20 -14.97
CA TYR A 286 18.76 11.86 -15.86
C TYR A 286 17.90 13.06 -16.25
N GLY A 287 17.80 14.08 -15.40
CA GLY A 287 17.08 15.32 -15.69
C GLY A 287 17.59 16.07 -16.95
N ASP A 288 18.85 15.86 -17.35
CA ASP A 288 19.44 16.45 -18.55
C ASP A 288 18.94 15.80 -19.87
N TYR A 289 18.15 14.73 -19.78
CA TYR A 289 17.78 13.84 -20.91
C TYR A 289 16.26 13.78 -21.17
N GLN A 290 15.48 14.78 -20.72
CA GLN A 290 14.02 14.81 -20.92
C GLN A 290 13.61 14.65 -22.40
N LYS A 291 14.32 15.36 -23.30
CA LYS A 291 14.02 15.30 -24.75
C LYS A 291 14.20 13.90 -25.33
N GLU A 292 15.27 13.23 -24.94
CA GLU A 292 15.57 11.88 -25.38
C GLU A 292 14.58 10.87 -24.77
N ALA A 293 14.15 11.08 -23.52
CA ALA A 293 13.10 10.30 -22.88
C ALA A 293 11.75 10.43 -23.62
N ASP A 294 11.41 11.65 -24.06
CA ASP A 294 10.19 11.91 -24.87
C ASP A 294 10.24 11.19 -26.22
N LEU A 295 11.40 11.15 -26.88
CA LEU A 295 11.56 10.43 -28.15
C LEU A 295 11.36 8.92 -27.98
N ILE A 296 11.90 8.33 -26.92
CA ILE A 296 11.71 6.91 -26.63
C ILE A 296 10.23 6.65 -26.25
N PHE A 297 9.64 7.50 -25.40
CA PHE A 297 8.23 7.42 -25.02
C PHE A 297 7.31 7.37 -26.25
N ARG A 298 7.51 8.32 -27.17
CA ARG A 298 6.79 8.38 -28.43
C ARG A 298 7.01 7.12 -29.27
N ALA A 299 8.27 6.66 -29.40
CA ALA A 299 8.58 5.46 -30.18
C ALA A 299 7.90 4.21 -29.61
N VAL A 300 7.89 4.03 -28.27
CA VAL A 300 7.20 2.90 -27.62
C VAL A 300 5.70 2.94 -27.91
N LEU A 301 5.05 4.10 -27.79
CA LEU A 301 3.60 4.22 -28.03
C LEU A 301 3.26 3.99 -29.51
N GLU A 302 3.98 4.60 -30.44
CA GLU A 302 3.73 4.43 -31.88
C GLU A 302 3.93 2.96 -32.28
N VAL A 303 5.03 2.31 -31.86
CA VAL A 303 5.28 0.90 -32.16
C VAL A 303 4.24 0.00 -31.52
N SER A 304 3.81 0.27 -30.27
CA SER A 304 2.75 -0.52 -29.62
C SER A 304 1.41 -0.44 -30.36
N ASN A 305 1.18 0.65 -31.09
CA ASN A 305 -0.03 0.86 -31.91
C ASN A 305 0.12 0.30 -33.32
N GLU A 306 1.33 -0.02 -33.75
CA GLU A 306 1.55 -0.78 -35.00
C GLU A 306 0.97 -2.18 -34.81
N LYS A 307 0.32 -2.70 -35.87
CA LYS A 307 -0.17 -4.06 -35.87
C LYS A 307 0.90 -4.98 -36.44
N ASP A 308 0.90 -6.23 -36.02
CA ASP A 308 1.78 -7.27 -36.56
C ASP A 308 1.35 -7.67 -37.98
N GLY A 309 2.05 -8.66 -38.58
CA GLY A 309 1.84 -9.13 -39.95
C GLY A 309 0.45 -9.72 -40.22
N ILE A 310 -0.33 -10.03 -39.19
CA ILE A 310 -1.71 -10.49 -39.30
C ILE A 310 -2.74 -9.45 -38.84
N GLY A 311 -2.28 -8.22 -38.53
CA GLY A 311 -3.16 -7.13 -38.11
C GLY A 311 -3.58 -7.18 -36.63
N ALA A 312 -2.93 -7.99 -35.78
CA ALA A 312 -3.16 -8.01 -34.35
C ALA A 312 -2.24 -7.03 -33.59
N TYR A 313 -2.70 -6.54 -32.44
CA TYR A 313 -1.86 -5.72 -31.57
C TYR A 313 -0.81 -6.56 -30.86
N HIS A 314 0.37 -5.95 -30.58
CA HIS A 314 1.41 -6.58 -29.77
C HIS A 314 0.90 -6.86 -28.34
N ARG A 315 1.12 -8.07 -27.84
CA ARG A 315 0.66 -8.51 -26.53
C ARG A 315 1.66 -8.19 -25.41
N PHE A 316 2.95 -8.24 -25.76
CA PHE A 316 4.07 -8.01 -24.83
C PHE A 316 5.11 -7.07 -25.44
N PRO A 317 5.85 -6.33 -24.60
CA PRO A 317 5.61 -6.15 -23.17
C PRO A 317 4.29 -5.42 -22.91
N ASN A 318 3.65 -5.67 -21.74
CA ASN A 318 2.56 -4.80 -21.28
C ASN A 318 3.10 -3.38 -21.11
N ILE A 319 2.44 -2.41 -21.71
CA ILE A 319 2.85 -1.00 -21.65
C ILE A 319 2.06 -0.32 -20.52
N LEU A 320 2.77 0.07 -19.48
CA LEU A 320 2.22 0.77 -18.32
C LEU A 320 2.54 2.26 -18.43
N ILE A 321 1.53 3.08 -18.57
CA ILE A 321 1.65 4.54 -18.63
C ILE A 321 1.68 5.08 -17.21
N ASN A 322 2.83 5.51 -16.75
CA ASN A 322 2.99 6.13 -15.42
C ASN A 322 2.49 7.57 -15.49
N ILE A 323 1.45 7.88 -14.71
CA ILE A 323 0.84 9.21 -14.63
C ILE A 323 1.23 9.84 -13.30
N ARG A 324 1.86 11.00 -13.34
CA ARG A 324 2.30 11.79 -12.19
C ARG A 324 1.52 13.09 -12.04
N GLU A 325 1.74 13.75 -10.94
CA GLU A 325 1.16 15.08 -10.71
C GLU A 325 1.59 16.06 -11.82
N GLY A 326 0.63 16.73 -12.44
CA GLY A 326 0.84 17.66 -13.55
C GLY A 326 0.80 17.04 -14.95
N ASP A 327 1.02 15.75 -15.14
CA ASP A 327 1.07 15.10 -16.46
C ASP A 327 -0.22 15.24 -17.28
N LEU A 328 -1.37 15.36 -16.59
CA LEU A 328 -2.69 15.53 -17.23
C LEU A 328 -3.22 16.96 -17.23
N ASP A 329 -2.46 17.97 -16.80
CA ASP A 329 -2.95 19.34 -16.66
C ASP A 329 -3.24 19.97 -18.01
N GLU A 330 -2.40 19.72 -19.02
CA GLU A 330 -2.53 20.22 -20.37
C GLU A 330 -2.67 19.09 -21.41
N TYR A 331 -3.64 19.22 -22.31
CA TYR A 331 -3.83 18.30 -23.42
C TYR A 331 -2.86 18.62 -24.57
N SER A 332 -1.57 18.35 -24.35
CA SER A 332 -0.47 18.62 -25.29
C SER A 332 0.65 17.59 -25.18
N GLY A 333 1.61 17.56 -26.10
CA GLY A 333 2.80 16.71 -26.03
C GLY A 333 2.50 15.23 -25.79
N ASN A 334 3.20 14.64 -24.83
CA ASN A 334 3.05 13.23 -24.45
C ASN A 334 1.65 12.91 -23.95
N CYS A 335 1.01 13.81 -23.20
CA CYS A 335 -0.36 13.65 -22.73
C CYS A 335 -1.34 13.46 -23.89
N LYS A 336 -1.27 14.32 -24.92
CA LYS A 336 -2.10 14.19 -26.12
C LYS A 336 -1.85 12.87 -26.86
N LEU A 337 -0.59 12.51 -27.08
CA LEU A 337 -0.20 11.28 -27.79
C LEU A 337 -0.74 10.02 -27.11
N VAL A 338 -0.63 9.93 -25.77
CA VAL A 338 -1.17 8.79 -24.99
C VAL A 338 -2.67 8.60 -25.23
N HIS A 339 -3.42 9.71 -25.26
CA HIS A 339 -4.88 9.62 -25.38
C HIS A 339 -5.33 9.38 -26.82
N GLU A 340 -4.65 9.96 -27.82
CA GLU A 340 -4.88 9.67 -29.25
C GLU A 340 -4.65 8.17 -29.56
N ILE A 341 -3.55 7.59 -29.04
CA ILE A 341 -3.26 6.17 -29.24
C ILE A 341 -4.19 5.31 -28.39
N GLY A 342 -4.38 5.63 -27.10
CA GLY A 342 -5.24 4.90 -26.18
C GLY A 342 -6.71 4.84 -26.57
N ALA A 343 -7.18 5.80 -27.42
CA ALA A 343 -8.51 5.74 -28.01
C ALA A 343 -8.70 4.49 -28.87
N ASN A 344 -7.66 4.03 -29.55
CA ASN A 344 -7.71 2.92 -30.51
C ASN A 344 -7.02 1.65 -29.99
N ASN A 345 -5.91 1.79 -29.24
CA ASN A 345 -5.12 0.67 -28.74
C ASN A 345 -5.65 0.17 -27.38
N PRO A 346 -6.23 -1.04 -27.30
CA PRO A 346 -6.82 -1.57 -26.06
C PRO A 346 -5.77 -2.19 -25.13
N THR A 347 -4.49 -2.27 -25.53
CA THR A 347 -3.46 -3.00 -24.77
C THR A 347 -2.76 -2.15 -23.72
N LEU A 348 -3.00 -0.83 -23.68
CA LEU A 348 -2.39 0.09 -22.72
C LEU A 348 -2.98 -0.06 -21.31
N TYR A 349 -2.12 0.18 -20.33
CA TYR A 349 -2.46 0.26 -18.90
C TYR A 349 -2.07 1.63 -18.36
N TYR A 350 -2.78 2.09 -17.36
CA TYR A 350 -2.56 3.37 -16.72
C TYR A 350 -2.28 3.16 -15.23
N VAL A 351 -1.21 3.76 -14.74
CA VAL A 351 -0.76 3.66 -13.35
C VAL A 351 -0.73 5.05 -12.75
N ASN A 352 -1.44 5.24 -11.63
CA ASN A 352 -1.37 6.48 -10.87
C ASN A 352 -0.13 6.46 -9.96
N CYS A 353 0.95 7.09 -10.43
CA CYS A 353 2.21 7.21 -9.70
C CYS A 353 2.31 8.48 -8.85
N ALA A 354 1.28 9.34 -8.82
CA ALA A 354 1.33 10.63 -8.12
C ALA A 354 1.73 10.50 -6.62
N GLU A 355 1.41 9.36 -5.99
CA GLU A 355 1.72 9.10 -4.60
C GLU A 355 2.74 7.95 -4.38
N SER A 356 2.87 7.01 -5.32
CA SER A 356 3.63 5.76 -5.10
C SER A 356 5.15 5.90 -5.28
N GLU A 357 5.62 6.88 -6.03
CA GLU A 357 7.05 7.10 -6.32
C GLU A 357 7.68 8.22 -5.45
N LYS A 358 6.99 8.68 -4.43
CA LYS A 358 7.54 9.66 -3.51
C LYS A 358 8.53 8.99 -2.58
N THR A 359 9.81 9.20 -2.83
CA THR A 359 10.89 8.80 -1.91
C THR A 359 10.97 9.72 -0.68
N VAL A 360 10.26 10.85 -0.71
CA VAL A 360 10.17 11.83 0.35
C VAL A 360 8.70 12.06 0.69
N MET A 361 8.35 11.85 1.96
CA MET A 361 7.03 12.18 2.47
C MET A 361 6.89 13.69 2.60
N GLY A 362 5.68 14.21 2.34
CA GLY A 362 5.35 15.59 2.66
C GLY A 362 5.29 15.79 4.17
N CYS A 363 6.22 16.55 4.72
CA CYS A 363 6.49 16.63 6.14
C CYS A 363 6.65 18.08 6.63
N PHE A 364 6.68 18.25 7.95
CA PHE A 364 6.82 19.54 8.62
C PHE A 364 8.29 19.95 8.79
N SER A 365 8.53 21.25 8.92
CA SER A 365 9.85 21.77 9.28
C SER A 365 10.26 21.35 10.71
N PRO A 366 11.58 21.39 11.02
CA PRO A 366 12.09 21.06 12.35
C PRO A 366 11.47 21.91 13.48
N ASP A 367 11.20 23.19 13.19
CA ASP A 367 10.68 24.15 14.17
C ASP A 367 9.17 24.07 14.37
N THR A 368 8.45 23.30 13.56
CA THR A 368 7.01 23.05 13.75
C THR A 368 6.81 22.26 15.02
N SER A 369 5.95 22.77 15.91
CA SER A 369 5.69 22.16 17.21
C SER A 369 4.26 21.63 17.29
N LEU A 370 4.05 20.59 18.09
CA LEU A 370 2.73 19.97 18.29
C LEU A 370 2.58 19.44 19.72
N TRP A 371 1.34 19.22 20.14
CA TRP A 371 1.05 18.53 21.38
C TRP A 371 1.22 17.02 21.17
N VAL A 372 2.02 16.40 22.02
CA VAL A 372 2.30 14.95 22.04
C VAL A 372 2.19 14.42 23.46
N LYS A 373 1.81 13.15 23.58
CA LYS A 373 2.00 12.40 24.82
C LYS A 373 3.20 11.47 24.65
N ILE A 374 4.19 11.59 25.50
CA ILE A 374 5.34 10.68 25.58
C ILE A 374 5.30 10.02 26.96
N ASP A 375 5.24 8.69 27.03
CA ASP A 375 5.07 7.93 28.27
C ASP A 375 3.86 8.42 29.10
N ASN A 376 2.74 8.67 28.44
CA ASN A 376 1.50 9.25 28.98
C ASN A 376 1.65 10.67 29.55
N GLN A 377 2.78 11.35 29.36
CA GLN A 377 2.98 12.73 29.77
C GLN A 377 2.74 13.68 28.60
N LEU A 378 1.80 14.60 28.76
CA LEU A 378 1.52 15.64 27.78
C LEU A 378 2.66 16.64 27.68
N ARG A 379 3.20 16.83 26.48
CA ARG A 379 4.26 17.77 26.16
C ARG A 379 3.93 18.56 24.89
N TYR A 380 4.48 19.74 24.78
CA TYR A 380 4.46 20.51 23.53
C TYR A 380 5.90 20.67 23.07
N LEU A 381 6.22 20.00 21.95
CA LEU A 381 7.57 19.85 21.44
C LEU A 381 7.60 20.16 19.95
N SER A 382 8.72 20.74 19.49
CA SER A 382 9.05 20.80 18.07
C SER A 382 9.51 19.43 17.55
N PHE A 383 9.40 19.22 16.26
CA PHE A 383 9.92 18.00 15.63
C PHE A 383 11.42 17.83 15.84
N LYS A 384 12.17 18.93 15.90
CA LYS A 384 13.60 18.92 16.23
C LYS A 384 13.87 18.38 17.64
N GLU A 385 13.10 18.86 18.64
CA GLU A 385 13.24 18.36 20.01
C GLU A 385 12.86 16.87 20.14
N ILE A 386 11.87 16.41 19.33
CA ILE A 386 11.50 15.00 19.29
C ILE A 386 12.61 14.18 18.60
N ASP A 387 13.21 14.68 17.52
CA ASP A 387 14.35 14.04 16.85
C ASP A 387 15.56 13.90 17.79
N GLU A 388 15.87 14.95 18.55
CA GLU A 388 16.93 14.92 19.57
C GLU A 388 16.65 13.89 20.68
N LEU A 389 15.38 13.74 21.10
CA LEU A 389 14.99 12.74 22.11
C LEU A 389 15.09 11.31 21.57
N LEU A 390 14.73 11.09 20.31
CA LEU A 390 14.73 9.76 19.66
C LEU A 390 16.08 9.39 19.07
N ASN A 391 16.96 10.36 18.80
CA ASN A 391 18.17 10.20 18.00
C ASN A 391 17.89 9.46 16.68
N ALA A 392 16.88 9.96 15.94
CA ALA A 392 16.33 9.26 14.80
C ALA A 392 17.25 9.32 13.56
N ASP A 393 17.40 8.19 12.89
CA ASP A 393 18.04 8.11 11.59
C ASP A 393 17.12 8.63 10.48
N ILE A 394 17.68 8.95 9.30
CA ILE A 394 16.89 9.25 8.11
C ILE A 394 16.09 7.99 7.74
N GLY A 395 14.78 8.16 7.54
CA GLY A 395 13.86 7.06 7.31
C GLY A 395 12.81 6.96 8.41
N LYS A 396 12.39 5.75 8.74
CA LYS A 396 11.41 5.45 9.79
C LYS A 396 12.10 4.96 11.07
N THR A 397 11.79 5.61 12.17
CA THR A 397 12.17 5.16 13.52
C THR A 397 10.92 4.68 14.24
N LYS A 398 10.89 3.41 14.66
CA LYS A 398 9.76 2.83 15.40
C LYS A 398 9.61 3.51 16.77
N VAL A 399 8.38 3.92 17.10
CA VAL A 399 8.05 4.55 18.37
C VAL A 399 6.90 3.80 19.04
N ASN A 400 7.03 3.48 20.33
CA ASN A 400 6.03 2.68 21.04
C ASN A 400 5.28 3.47 22.13
N ASN A 401 5.77 4.67 22.48
CA ASN A 401 5.35 5.45 23.64
C ASN A 401 4.92 6.86 23.29
N ILE A 402 4.72 7.17 22.01
CA ILE A 402 4.30 8.51 21.54
C ILE A 402 2.87 8.42 21.01
N GLU A 403 2.01 9.31 21.54
CA GLU A 403 0.67 9.55 21.01
C GLU A 403 0.55 10.96 20.45
N VAL A 404 -0.16 11.08 19.32
CA VAL A 404 -0.43 12.35 18.65
C VAL A 404 -1.92 12.53 18.44
N LEU A 405 -2.36 13.78 18.30
CA LEU A 405 -3.74 14.08 17.97
C LEU A 405 -4.04 13.79 16.51
N THR A 406 -5.10 13.02 16.26
CA THR A 406 -5.62 12.68 14.95
C THR A 406 -7.14 12.80 14.91
N VAL A 407 -7.75 12.45 13.76
CA VAL A 407 -9.20 12.44 13.56
C VAL A 407 -9.60 11.03 13.15
N ASP A 408 -10.54 10.41 13.85
CA ASP A 408 -11.05 9.07 13.53
C ASP A 408 -12.02 9.07 12.32
N ASP A 409 -12.51 7.89 11.94
CA ASP A 409 -13.46 7.72 10.82
C ASP A 409 -14.79 8.46 11.06
N ASP A 410 -15.21 8.64 12.32
CA ASP A 410 -16.41 9.39 12.73
C ASP A 410 -16.15 10.90 12.86
N LYS A 411 -14.94 11.34 12.50
CA LYS A 411 -14.46 12.73 12.56
C LYS A 411 -14.29 13.29 13.97
N ASN A 412 -14.15 12.44 14.96
CA ASN A 412 -13.80 12.86 16.31
C ASN A 412 -12.28 13.04 16.43
N ILE A 413 -11.86 13.99 17.27
CA ILE A 413 -10.45 14.19 17.58
C ILE A 413 -10.08 13.24 18.69
N ILE A 414 -9.09 12.40 18.43
CA ILE A 414 -8.62 11.37 19.35
C ILE A 414 -7.09 11.40 19.50
N TRP A 415 -6.61 10.88 20.63
CA TRP A 415 -5.19 10.52 20.80
C TRP A 415 -4.97 9.15 20.20
N HIS A 416 -3.99 9.04 19.31
CA HIS A 416 -3.63 7.78 18.68
C HIS A 416 -2.12 7.54 18.79
N LYS A 417 -1.72 6.30 19.06
CA LYS A 417 -0.31 5.91 19.10
C LYS A 417 0.31 6.06 17.72
N ALA A 418 1.41 6.78 17.65
CA ALA A 418 2.23 6.82 16.47
C ALA A 418 2.96 5.49 16.31
N LYS A 419 3.00 4.95 15.08
CA LYS A 419 3.74 3.75 14.73
C LYS A 419 5.22 4.06 14.55
N ASN A 420 5.49 5.10 13.76
CA ASN A 420 6.83 5.52 13.42
C ASN A 420 6.97 7.04 13.49
N PHE A 421 8.17 7.49 13.85
CA PHE A 421 8.65 8.83 13.61
C PHE A 421 9.45 8.82 12.30
N ILE A 422 9.19 9.79 11.43
CA ILE A 422 9.77 9.85 10.10
C ILE A 422 10.65 11.09 9.99
N LYS A 423 11.89 10.89 9.51
CA LYS A 423 12.86 11.93 9.23
C LYS A 423 13.30 11.85 7.77
N ASN A 424 13.00 12.86 6.98
CA ASN A 424 13.43 12.94 5.59
C ASN A 424 14.81 13.61 5.47
N LYS A 425 15.49 13.35 4.33
CA LYS A 425 16.61 14.17 3.88
C LYS A 425 16.17 15.64 3.73
N PRO A 426 17.11 16.62 3.77
CA PRO A 426 16.78 18.03 3.63
C PRO A 426 15.93 18.33 2.39
N GLN A 427 14.82 19.06 2.59
CA GLN A 427 13.85 19.45 1.58
C GLN A 427 13.68 20.98 1.54
N GLU A 428 13.25 21.50 0.39
CA GLU A 428 12.85 22.91 0.28
C GLU A 428 11.63 23.22 1.15
N LEU A 429 11.71 24.28 1.93
CA LEU A 429 10.67 24.69 2.87
C LEU A 429 9.78 25.79 2.31
N TYR A 430 8.49 25.68 2.58
CA TYR A 430 7.43 26.60 2.20
C TYR A 430 6.65 27.05 3.43
N LYS A 431 6.40 28.35 3.55
CA LYS A 431 5.52 28.91 4.58
C LYS A 431 4.12 29.12 4.04
N ILE A 432 3.16 28.47 4.65
CA ILE A 432 1.73 28.60 4.33
C ILE A 432 1.12 29.62 5.26
N LYS A 433 0.57 30.72 4.71
CA LYS A 433 -0.19 31.71 5.46
C LYS A 433 -1.68 31.52 5.24
N LEU A 434 -2.43 31.44 6.33
CA LEU A 434 -3.87 31.30 6.34
C LEU A 434 -4.57 32.62 6.75
N ALA A 435 -5.87 32.70 6.50
CA ALA A 435 -6.70 33.75 7.09
C ALA A 435 -6.66 33.65 8.62
N GLY A 436 -6.73 34.78 9.32
CA GLY A 436 -6.63 34.78 10.79
C GLY A 436 -5.20 34.73 11.33
N ASN A 437 -4.20 34.99 10.48
CA ASN A 437 -2.76 35.02 10.79
C ASN A 437 -2.16 33.71 11.29
N LYS A 438 -2.81 32.56 11.07
CA LYS A 438 -2.23 31.27 11.27
C LYS A 438 -1.20 30.97 10.17
N SER A 439 -0.12 30.31 10.50
CA SER A 439 0.86 29.85 9.50
C SER A 439 1.61 28.66 10.03
N PHE A 440 2.10 27.81 9.11
CA PHE A 440 3.00 26.71 9.42
C PHE A 440 4.01 26.55 8.29
N ILE A 441 5.06 25.78 8.53
CA ILE A 441 6.15 25.55 7.58
C ILE A 441 6.23 24.05 7.29
N CYS A 442 6.25 23.70 6.01
CA CYS A 442 6.34 22.31 5.54
C CYS A 442 7.10 22.24 4.21
N ASP A 443 7.38 21.05 3.72
CA ASP A 443 7.95 20.86 2.39
C ASP A 443 6.89 20.94 1.27
N LYS A 444 7.34 20.95 0.01
CA LYS A 444 6.47 21.06 -1.17
C LYS A 444 5.50 19.88 -1.35
N ASN A 445 5.82 18.72 -0.78
CA ASN A 445 5.03 17.49 -0.91
C ASN A 445 3.95 17.36 0.15
N HIS A 446 3.86 18.31 1.09
CA HIS A 446 2.91 18.24 2.19
C HIS A 446 1.47 18.27 1.71
N SER A 447 0.64 17.37 2.25
CA SER A 447 -0.78 17.24 1.90
C SER A 447 -1.65 18.08 2.83
N MET A 448 -2.62 18.80 2.25
CA MET A 448 -3.55 19.65 2.98
C MET A 448 -4.97 19.07 2.94
N ILE A 449 -5.70 19.18 4.03
CA ILE A 449 -7.10 18.78 4.10
C ILE A 449 -7.99 19.94 3.70
N THR A 450 -8.81 19.77 2.66
CA THR A 450 -9.70 20.83 2.16
C THR A 450 -11.15 20.63 2.61
N HIS A 451 -11.87 21.74 2.80
CA HIS A 451 -13.25 21.74 3.30
C HIS A 451 -14.26 20.95 2.46
N ARG A 452 -14.06 20.87 1.14
CA ARG A 452 -14.94 20.11 0.25
C ARG A 452 -14.53 18.64 0.23
N ALA A 453 -15.21 17.81 0.99
CA ALA A 453 -15.10 16.36 0.99
C ALA A 453 -13.88 15.74 1.70
N MET A 454 -13.24 16.42 2.65
CA MET A 454 -12.03 15.93 3.34
C MET A 454 -10.90 15.52 2.37
N ASN A 455 -10.87 16.08 1.17
CA ASN A 455 -9.89 15.72 0.15
C ASN A 455 -8.52 16.30 0.47
N LYS A 456 -7.49 15.47 0.32
CA LYS A 456 -6.10 15.88 0.40
C LYS A 456 -5.68 16.55 -0.91
N LYS A 457 -4.98 17.70 -0.81
CA LYS A 457 -4.37 18.38 -1.95
C LYS A 457 -2.93 18.76 -1.61
N ASN A 458 -2.05 18.67 -2.60
CA ASN A 458 -0.70 19.20 -2.48
C ASN A 458 -0.74 20.71 -2.21
N ILE A 459 0.22 21.19 -1.41
CA ILE A 459 0.27 22.60 -1.02
C ILE A 459 0.36 23.55 -2.22
N LEU A 460 1.13 23.23 -3.23
CA LEU A 460 1.34 24.09 -4.41
C LEU A 460 0.07 24.23 -5.28
N SER A 461 -0.80 23.20 -5.27
CA SER A 461 -2.09 23.23 -5.96
C SER A 461 -3.25 23.72 -5.08
N CYS A 462 -3.00 23.95 -3.78
CA CYS A 462 -4.04 24.24 -2.81
C CYS A 462 -4.44 25.72 -2.81
N LYS A 463 -5.37 26.10 -3.68
CA LYS A 463 -6.05 27.43 -3.66
C LYS A 463 -7.39 27.40 -2.93
N SER A 464 -7.70 26.31 -2.24
CA SER A 464 -8.97 26.08 -1.54
C SER A 464 -8.88 26.43 -0.06
N ASN A 465 -10.03 26.51 0.62
CA ASN A 465 -10.08 26.65 2.06
C ASN A 465 -9.64 25.33 2.72
N LEU A 466 -8.71 25.43 3.68
CA LEU A 466 -8.27 24.33 4.51
C LEU A 466 -9.20 24.12 5.70
N LEU A 467 -9.33 22.88 6.17
CA LEU A 467 -9.99 22.59 7.43
C LEU A 467 -9.07 22.94 8.60
N ASP A 468 -9.62 23.60 9.60
CA ASP A 468 -9.01 23.68 10.92
C ASP A 468 -9.91 23.00 11.96
N VAL A 469 -9.28 22.47 12.98
CA VAL A 469 -9.98 21.96 14.16
C VAL A 469 -10.25 23.16 15.04
N ALA A 470 -11.53 23.46 15.20
CA ALA A 470 -11.87 24.58 16.06
C ALA A 470 -11.81 24.22 17.55
N CYS A 471 -12.14 22.99 17.91
CA CYS A 471 -12.27 22.58 19.32
C CYS A 471 -12.74 21.13 19.43
N ILE A 472 -12.59 20.56 20.62
CA ILE A 472 -13.22 19.30 21.02
C ILE A 472 -14.59 19.62 21.61
N LEU A 473 -15.66 18.98 21.12
CA LEU A 473 -17.00 19.07 21.68
C LEU A 473 -17.38 17.71 22.29
N ASN A 474 -17.51 17.65 23.62
CA ASN A 474 -17.90 16.44 24.36
C ASN A 474 -19.06 16.78 25.31
N ASP A 475 -19.88 15.78 25.65
CA ASP A 475 -20.95 15.92 26.63
C ASP A 475 -20.45 16.30 28.05
N GLU A 476 -19.18 15.97 28.36
CA GLU A 476 -18.51 16.33 29.60
C GLU A 476 -18.40 17.85 29.84
N GLN A 477 -18.46 18.66 28.79
CA GLN A 477 -18.42 20.12 28.83
C GLN A 477 -19.77 20.73 29.33
N SER A 478 -20.80 19.92 29.53
CA SER A 478 -22.13 20.37 29.99
C SER A 478 -22.14 20.84 31.46
N HIS A 479 -21.21 20.33 32.30
CA HIS A 479 -21.13 20.65 33.71
C HIS A 479 -19.66 20.77 34.17
N LEU A 480 -19.05 21.96 33.91
CA LEU A 480 -17.68 22.24 34.33
C LEU A 480 -17.63 22.73 35.78
N ILE A 481 -16.70 22.20 36.56
CA ILE A 481 -16.37 22.64 37.90
C ILE A 481 -14.91 23.10 37.90
N PRO A 482 -14.60 24.40 37.63
CA PRO A 482 -13.22 24.86 37.53
C PRO A 482 -12.39 24.51 38.78
N ASP A 483 -11.26 23.82 38.57
CA ASP A 483 -10.38 23.47 39.68
C ASP A 483 -9.69 24.72 40.28
N LYS A 484 -9.79 24.89 41.58
CA LYS A 484 -9.30 26.10 42.25
C LYS A 484 -7.76 26.20 42.26
N ARG A 485 -7.01 25.11 42.31
CA ARG A 485 -5.55 25.15 42.22
C ARG A 485 -5.08 25.49 40.81
N ALA A 486 -5.75 24.98 39.79
CA ALA A 486 -5.52 25.38 38.40
C ALA A 486 -5.89 26.85 38.16
N MET A 487 -6.95 27.37 38.82
CA MET A 487 -7.27 28.81 38.82
C MET A 487 -6.13 29.65 39.44
N LEU A 488 -5.60 29.23 40.59
CA LEU A 488 -4.46 29.91 41.22
C LEU A 488 -3.22 29.93 40.31
N TYR A 489 -2.91 28.78 39.71
CA TYR A 489 -1.82 28.66 38.73
C TYR A 489 -2.01 29.62 37.54
N GLY A 490 -3.18 29.59 36.89
CA GLY A 490 -3.52 30.47 35.76
C GLY A 490 -3.47 31.96 36.13
N PHE A 491 -3.98 32.34 37.29
CA PHE A 491 -3.94 33.72 37.78
C PHE A 491 -2.51 34.18 38.09
N TYR A 492 -1.68 33.27 38.67
CA TYR A 492 -0.27 33.56 38.95
C TYR A 492 0.57 33.75 37.68
N LEU A 493 0.29 33.00 36.63
CA LEU A 493 0.99 33.15 35.34
C LEU A 493 0.84 34.59 34.79
N GLY A 494 -0.34 35.22 34.92
CA GLY A 494 -0.61 36.59 34.45
C GLY A 494 -0.16 37.66 35.42
N ASP A 495 -0.62 37.63 36.68
CA ASP A 495 -0.42 38.67 37.67
C ASP A 495 0.62 38.34 38.75
N GLY A 496 1.23 37.16 38.73
CA GLY A 496 2.27 36.75 39.68
C GLY A 496 3.64 37.35 39.31
N LYS A 497 4.43 37.67 40.32
CA LYS A 497 5.77 38.18 40.11
C LYS A 497 6.78 37.02 40.07
N LYS A 498 7.43 36.83 38.96
CA LYS A 498 8.54 35.90 38.75
C LYS A 498 9.85 36.61 39.13
N GLY A 499 10.72 35.94 39.88
CA GLY A 499 12.05 36.46 40.22
C GLY A 499 12.75 35.59 41.24
N ASP A 500 13.89 36.08 41.80
CA ASP A 500 14.70 35.36 42.77
C ASP A 500 13.95 34.92 44.05
N ASP A 501 12.88 35.59 44.41
CA ASP A 501 12.05 35.28 45.57
C ASP A 501 11.25 33.98 45.37
N PHE A 502 10.81 33.68 44.13
CA PHE A 502 10.12 32.41 43.82
C PHE A 502 11.06 31.20 44.02
N ASN A 503 12.29 31.33 43.56
CA ASN A 503 13.31 30.26 43.73
C ASN A 503 13.74 30.08 45.21
N LYS A 504 13.40 31.06 46.04
CA LYS A 504 13.63 31.03 47.52
C LYS A 504 12.38 30.60 48.31
N GLY A 505 11.34 30.07 47.63
CA GLY A 505 10.14 29.55 48.29
C GLY A 505 9.03 30.59 48.47
N HIS A 506 9.09 31.75 47.83
CA HIS A 506 8.11 32.81 48.00
C HIS A 506 7.43 33.22 46.70
N ALA A 507 6.11 33.20 46.68
CA ALA A 507 5.27 33.69 45.60
C ALA A 507 4.53 35.00 46.05
N ASN A 508 4.26 35.88 45.13
CA ASN A 508 3.44 37.06 45.43
C ASN A 508 2.61 37.55 44.25
N PHE A 509 1.47 38.18 44.54
CA PHE A 509 0.69 39.00 43.62
C PHE A 509 0.88 40.46 43.99
N MET A 510 1.05 41.32 42.97
CA MET A 510 1.11 42.75 43.15
C MET A 510 0.00 43.43 42.35
N LEU A 511 -1.15 43.68 42.99
CA LEU A 511 -2.41 44.05 42.36
C LEU A 511 -2.82 45.46 42.66
N LEU A 512 -3.42 46.14 41.66
CA LEU A 512 -3.93 47.50 41.75
C LEU A 512 -5.47 47.56 41.66
N LYS A 513 -6.09 46.69 40.87
CA LYS A 513 -7.55 46.71 40.65
C LYS A 513 -8.27 45.92 41.75
N GLU A 514 -9.27 46.58 42.35
CA GLU A 514 -10.03 46.01 43.47
C GLU A 514 -10.69 44.65 43.12
N ASP A 515 -11.26 44.49 41.93
CA ASP A 515 -11.83 43.24 41.48
C ASP A 515 -10.81 42.06 41.30
N LYS A 516 -9.53 42.36 41.00
CA LYS A 516 -8.46 41.39 41.04
C LYS A 516 -7.97 41.08 42.45
N ILE A 517 -7.94 42.08 43.31
CA ILE A 517 -7.57 41.96 44.75
C ILE A 517 -8.57 41.03 45.44
N ASP A 518 -9.87 41.26 45.25
CA ASP A 518 -10.94 40.44 45.80
C ASP A 518 -10.93 38.99 45.26
N TYR A 519 -10.67 38.87 43.97
CA TYR A 519 -10.52 37.52 43.33
C TYR A 519 -9.35 36.77 43.93
N ALA A 520 -8.19 37.38 44.08
CA ALA A 520 -7.01 36.76 44.65
C ALA A 520 -7.22 36.34 46.12
N ARG A 521 -7.81 37.28 46.94
CA ARG A 521 -8.12 37.02 48.34
C ARG A 521 -9.08 35.83 48.51
N LYS A 522 -10.21 35.83 47.77
CA LYS A 522 -11.19 34.76 47.79
C LYS A 522 -10.58 33.41 47.34
N LEU A 523 -9.72 33.44 46.34
CA LEU A 523 -9.09 32.21 45.86
C LEU A 523 -8.09 31.61 46.86
N LEU A 524 -7.28 32.45 47.51
CA LEU A 524 -6.35 32.01 48.56
C LEU A 524 -7.10 31.49 49.79
N ASP A 525 -8.17 32.18 50.18
CA ASP A 525 -9.06 31.77 51.33
C ASP A 525 -9.77 30.46 51.05
N ASP A 526 -10.33 30.29 49.83
CA ASP A 526 -11.00 29.07 49.40
C ASP A 526 -10.08 27.83 49.32
N LEU A 527 -8.79 28.06 49.11
CA LEU A 527 -7.77 27.02 49.13
C LEU A 527 -7.10 26.80 50.46
N ASN A 528 -7.51 27.59 51.53
CA ASN A 528 -6.91 27.62 52.86
C ASN A 528 -5.39 27.90 52.85
N ILE A 529 -4.92 28.69 51.89
CA ILE A 529 -3.52 29.07 51.75
C ILE A 529 -3.19 30.18 52.76
N LYS A 530 -2.12 29.99 53.51
CA LYS A 530 -1.65 31.04 54.43
C LYS A 530 -0.93 32.12 53.66
N TYR A 531 -1.43 33.34 53.70
CA TYR A 531 -0.81 34.47 53.05
C TYR A 531 -0.69 35.69 53.98
N LYS A 532 0.14 36.63 53.55
CA LYS A 532 0.30 37.93 54.21
C LYS A 532 -0.05 39.02 53.18
N GLU A 533 -1.06 39.83 53.50
CA GLU A 533 -1.49 40.97 52.69
C GLU A 533 -0.83 42.27 53.21
N LYS A 534 -0.27 43.05 52.29
CA LYS A 534 0.31 44.39 52.61
C LYS A 534 -0.04 45.37 51.49
N ILE A 535 -0.21 46.64 51.88
CA ILE A 535 -0.25 47.77 50.94
C ILE A 535 1.18 48.29 50.80
N VAL A 536 1.67 48.34 49.53
CA VAL A 536 3.03 48.78 49.19
C VAL A 536 2.94 49.94 48.24
N TYR A 537 3.47 51.09 48.64
CA TYR A 537 3.57 52.27 47.76
C TYR A 537 4.70 52.11 46.77
N HIS A 538 4.41 52.24 45.45
CA HIS A 538 5.40 52.19 44.39
C HIS A 538 5.69 53.60 43.87
N SER A 539 6.83 54.14 44.25
CA SER A 539 7.21 55.53 43.99
C SER A 539 7.37 55.90 42.53
N ARG A 540 7.63 54.90 41.66
CA ARG A 540 7.81 55.10 40.21
C ARG A 540 6.49 55.34 39.50
N ASP A 541 5.42 54.68 39.94
CA ASP A 541 4.08 54.75 39.33
C ASP A 541 3.12 55.67 40.13
N ASP A 542 3.55 56.16 41.31
CA ASP A 542 2.77 57.00 42.25
C ASP A 542 1.45 56.37 42.69
N VAL A 543 1.47 55.04 42.94
CA VAL A 543 0.28 54.30 43.33
C VAL A 543 0.58 53.29 44.47
N ASN A 544 -0.49 52.92 45.21
CA ASN A 544 -0.47 51.90 46.21
C ASN A 544 -0.95 50.58 45.61
N TYR A 545 -0.10 49.51 45.69
CA TYR A 545 -0.45 48.17 45.32
C TYR A 545 -0.80 47.36 46.58
N THR A 546 -1.81 46.48 46.45
CA THR A 546 -2.03 45.41 47.40
C THR A 546 -1.16 44.21 47.03
N VAL A 547 -0.33 43.76 47.93
CA VAL A 547 0.61 42.64 47.68
C VAL A 547 0.26 41.47 48.64
N PHE A 548 0.04 40.30 48.02
CA PHE A 548 -0.19 39.04 48.73
C PHE A 548 1.12 38.23 48.66
N TYR A 549 1.64 37.80 49.82
CA TYR A 549 2.82 36.95 49.92
C TYR A 549 2.40 35.60 50.45
N PHE A 550 2.79 34.52 49.79
CA PHE A 550 2.49 33.12 50.14
C PHE A 550 3.61 32.19 49.70
N SER A 551 3.53 30.85 50.00
CA SER A 551 4.55 29.90 49.59
C SER A 551 4.49 29.63 48.07
N SER A 552 5.65 29.59 47.42
CA SER A 552 5.74 29.17 46.01
C SER A 552 5.31 27.73 45.78
N ASP A 553 5.33 26.87 46.82
CA ASP A 553 4.93 25.45 46.75
C ASP A 553 3.42 25.31 46.44
N GLU A 554 2.64 26.38 46.68
CA GLU A 554 1.21 26.40 46.33
C GLU A 554 0.94 26.61 44.83
N ILE A 555 1.94 27.05 44.09
CA ILE A 555 1.85 27.26 42.62
C ILE A 555 2.23 25.95 41.91
N GLN A 556 1.28 25.06 41.76
CA GLN A 556 1.48 23.77 41.13
C GLN A 556 0.90 23.74 39.71
N LYS A 557 1.67 23.21 38.75
CA LYS A 557 1.19 23.04 37.38
C LYS A 557 0.01 22.06 37.36
N PRO A 558 -1.15 22.45 36.81
CA PRO A 558 -2.32 21.59 36.76
C PRO A 558 -2.15 20.43 35.80
N ASP A 559 -2.99 19.41 35.94
CA ASP A 559 -3.14 18.39 34.91
C ASP A 559 -3.78 18.99 33.66
N LEU A 560 -3.02 19.07 32.58
CA LEU A 560 -3.45 19.63 31.30
C LEU A 560 -4.32 18.67 30.47
N THR A 561 -4.64 17.49 31.02
CA THR A 561 -5.55 16.51 30.40
C THR A 561 -6.93 16.47 31.09
N ASP A 562 -7.03 17.00 32.31
CA ASP A 562 -8.29 17.09 33.05
C ASP A 562 -9.08 18.34 32.67
N ILE A 563 -10.35 18.16 32.29
CA ILE A 563 -11.19 19.24 31.77
C ILE A 563 -11.52 20.32 32.83
N ASN A 564 -11.65 19.95 34.09
CA ASN A 564 -11.91 20.88 35.21
C ASN A 564 -10.64 21.67 35.56
N CYS A 565 -9.47 21.03 35.47
CA CYS A 565 -8.19 21.71 35.57
C CYS A 565 -7.98 22.71 34.42
N LEU A 566 -8.36 22.36 33.20
CA LEU A 566 -8.31 23.27 32.05
C LEU A 566 -9.31 24.43 32.18
N ALA A 567 -10.51 24.19 32.71
CA ALA A 567 -11.48 25.22 33.02
C ALA A 567 -10.99 26.16 34.13
N GLY A 568 -10.31 25.62 35.15
CA GLY A 568 -9.66 26.39 36.21
C GLY A 568 -8.51 27.23 35.66
N LEU A 569 -7.63 26.66 34.87
CA LEU A 569 -6.53 27.39 34.21
C LEU A 569 -7.03 28.55 33.36
N LEU A 570 -8.06 28.30 32.54
CA LEU A 570 -8.66 29.33 31.68
C LEU A 570 -9.34 30.44 32.53
N SER A 571 -10.02 30.07 33.62
CA SER A 571 -10.61 31.00 34.58
C SER A 571 -9.54 31.94 35.17
N GLY A 572 -8.42 31.40 35.62
CA GLY A 572 -7.30 32.16 36.19
C GLY A 572 -6.65 33.11 35.18
N LEU A 573 -6.33 32.60 33.98
CA LEU A 573 -5.72 33.38 32.89
C LEU A 573 -6.64 34.53 32.42
N LEU A 574 -7.92 34.29 32.26
CA LEU A 574 -8.90 35.36 31.92
C LEU A 574 -9.09 36.38 33.04
N SER A 575 -9.05 35.93 34.29
CA SER A 575 -9.18 36.79 35.45
C SER A 575 -7.96 37.68 35.69
N SER A 576 -6.77 37.24 35.26
CA SER A 576 -5.54 38.05 35.30
C SER A 576 -5.43 39.01 34.09
N ASP A 577 -5.05 38.50 32.92
CA ASP A 577 -4.73 39.33 31.73
C ASP A 577 -5.83 39.30 30.65
N GLY A 578 -6.96 38.70 30.96
CA GLY A 578 -8.11 38.67 30.07
C GLY A 578 -8.93 39.96 30.09
N TYR A 579 -9.49 40.30 28.93
CA TYR A 579 -10.43 41.44 28.77
C TYR A 579 -11.74 40.96 28.17
N ILE A 580 -12.84 41.13 28.92
CA ILE A 580 -14.20 40.72 28.51
C ILE A 580 -15.09 41.97 28.49
N ARG A 581 -15.82 42.14 27.36
CA ARG A 581 -16.74 43.29 27.15
C ARG A 581 -17.94 42.93 26.31
N ILE A 582 -18.98 43.76 26.38
CA ILE A 582 -20.08 43.73 25.42
C ILE A 582 -19.80 44.81 24.35
N ASN A 583 -19.80 44.41 23.09
CA ASN A 583 -19.71 45.33 21.97
C ASN A 583 -21.09 46.02 21.78
N GLY A 584 -21.16 47.34 21.75
CA GLY A 584 -22.38 48.14 21.55
C GLY A 584 -22.85 48.09 20.09
N GLY A 585 -24.14 47.96 19.88
CA GLY A 585 -24.86 47.99 18.60
C GLY A 585 -26.26 47.38 18.71
N PHE A 586 -26.99 47.28 17.61
CA PHE A 586 -28.34 46.66 17.59
C PHE A 586 -28.31 45.18 18.04
N ASN A 587 -27.19 44.48 17.84
CA ASN A 587 -26.92 43.13 18.36
C ASN A 587 -25.76 43.20 19.36
N LYS A 588 -26.07 43.21 20.66
CA LYS A 588 -25.06 43.11 21.73
C LYS A 588 -24.30 41.76 21.60
N SER A 589 -23.00 41.79 21.32
CA SER A 589 -22.16 40.61 21.22
C SER A 589 -21.06 40.64 22.27
N LEU A 590 -20.81 39.49 22.90
CA LEU A 590 -19.69 39.30 23.82
C LEU A 590 -18.38 39.35 23.03
N ALA A 591 -17.40 40.04 23.54
CA ALA A 591 -16.02 40.01 23.07
C ALA A 591 -15.10 39.65 24.24
N ALA A 592 -14.31 38.63 24.07
CA ALA A 592 -13.32 38.20 25.05
C ALA A 592 -11.95 38.03 24.38
N GLU A 593 -10.92 38.54 25.03
CA GLU A 593 -9.55 38.45 24.54
C GLU A 593 -8.56 38.22 25.68
N PHE A 594 -7.44 37.56 25.36
CA PHE A 594 -6.31 37.35 26.24
C PHE A 594 -5.04 37.89 25.58
N VAL A 595 -4.15 38.48 26.35
CA VAL A 595 -2.92 39.11 25.82
C VAL A 595 -1.74 38.74 26.72
N SER A 596 -0.65 38.22 26.11
CA SER A 596 0.58 37.95 26.82
C SER A 596 1.82 38.17 25.94
N THR A 597 2.93 38.59 26.59
CA THR A 597 4.26 38.59 25.97
C THR A 597 4.97 37.22 26.12
N ASP A 598 4.46 36.36 27.01
CA ASP A 598 4.97 35.03 27.24
C ASP A 598 4.21 34.02 26.31
N MET A 599 4.95 33.43 25.40
CA MET A 599 4.37 32.48 24.43
C MET A 599 3.94 31.14 25.06
N GLU A 600 4.50 30.77 26.22
CA GLU A 600 4.03 29.58 26.94
C GLU A 600 2.63 29.81 27.51
N TYR A 601 2.33 31.00 28.02
CA TYR A 601 1.00 31.32 28.54
C TYR A 601 -0.06 31.38 27.46
N THR A 602 0.27 31.96 26.29
CA THR A 602 -0.63 31.98 25.15
C THR A 602 -0.90 30.57 24.63
N ARG A 603 0.10 29.66 24.67
CA ARG A 603 -0.01 28.27 24.30
C ARG A 603 -0.92 27.49 25.24
N LEU A 604 -0.73 27.66 26.56
CA LEU A 604 -1.61 27.05 27.57
C LEU A 604 -3.04 27.52 27.44
N PHE A 605 -3.22 28.84 27.17
CA PHE A 605 -4.53 29.42 26.93
C PHE A 605 -5.22 28.83 25.70
N LYS A 606 -4.51 28.67 24.56
CA LYS A 606 -5.02 28.05 23.35
C LYS A 606 -5.37 26.58 23.58
N TRP A 607 -4.53 25.86 24.34
CA TRP A 607 -4.76 24.45 24.69
C TRP A 607 -6.03 24.29 25.51
N ALA A 608 -6.23 25.11 26.53
CA ALA A 608 -7.45 25.09 27.33
C ALA A 608 -8.70 25.43 26.46
N CYS A 609 -8.61 26.46 25.60
CA CYS A 609 -9.69 26.80 24.69
C CYS A 609 -10.05 25.65 23.76
N PHE A 610 -9.04 24.96 23.16
CA PHE A 610 -9.23 23.83 22.26
C PHE A 610 -9.99 22.68 22.94
N ASN A 611 -9.54 22.26 24.12
CA ASN A 611 -10.17 21.14 24.85
C ASN A 611 -11.55 21.50 25.45
N LEU A 612 -11.79 22.79 25.79
CA LEU A 612 -13.07 23.28 26.29
C LEU A 612 -14.07 23.63 25.19
N GLY A 613 -13.73 23.46 23.91
CA GLY A 613 -14.63 23.77 22.82
C GLY A 613 -14.77 25.28 22.49
N ILE A 614 -13.85 26.12 22.94
CA ILE A 614 -13.86 27.53 22.70
C ILE A 614 -13.04 27.89 21.47
N LYS A 615 -13.68 28.38 20.42
CA LYS A 615 -12.99 28.82 19.19
C LYS A 615 -12.25 30.14 19.40
N PHE A 616 -11.07 30.26 18.79
CA PHE A 616 -10.25 31.45 18.89
C PHE A 616 -9.56 31.82 17.58
N SER A 617 -9.06 33.06 17.53
CA SER A 617 -8.07 33.53 16.54
C SER A 617 -6.97 34.27 17.26
N SER A 618 -5.75 34.28 16.75
CA SER A 618 -4.65 34.98 17.39
C SER A 618 -3.88 35.87 16.43
N ARG A 619 -3.18 36.87 17.01
CA ARG A 619 -2.33 37.77 16.26
C ARG A 619 -1.13 38.21 17.10
N ILE A 620 0.08 37.98 16.55
CA ILE A 620 1.31 38.54 17.12
C ILE A 620 1.39 40.01 16.70
N ILE A 621 1.48 40.90 17.69
CA ILE A 621 1.58 42.38 17.53
C ILE A 621 3.01 42.78 17.79
N GLN A 622 3.67 43.32 16.77
CA GLN A 622 5.01 43.90 16.88
C GLN A 622 4.93 45.31 17.47
N PRO A 623 5.86 45.68 18.34
CA PRO A 623 5.92 47.02 18.87
C PRO A 623 6.14 48.05 17.75
N SER A 624 5.47 49.23 17.85
CA SER A 624 5.69 50.33 16.89
C SER A 624 7.15 50.85 17.01
N LYS A 625 7.66 51.47 15.93
CA LYS A 625 9.03 52.00 15.88
C LYS A 625 9.35 52.99 17.03
N ASN A 626 8.35 53.61 17.63
CA ASN A 626 8.45 54.51 18.75
C ASN A 626 8.47 53.80 20.12
N GLN A 627 8.30 52.49 20.17
CA GLN A 627 8.21 51.68 21.38
C GLN A 627 9.40 50.69 21.47
N LYS A 628 10.63 51.16 21.27
CA LYS A 628 11.86 50.36 21.16
C LYS A 628 12.12 49.37 22.33
N ASN A 629 11.52 49.56 23.49
CA ASN A 629 11.72 48.74 24.69
C ASN A 629 10.56 47.76 24.97
N ARG A 630 9.55 47.64 24.10
CA ARG A 630 8.48 46.66 24.28
C ARG A 630 8.75 45.40 23.46
N GLN A 631 8.48 44.26 24.08
CA GLN A 631 8.54 42.97 23.39
C GLN A 631 7.31 42.73 22.54
N PRO A 632 7.39 41.93 21.48
CA PRO A 632 6.22 41.43 20.78
C PRO A 632 5.28 40.70 21.76
N PHE A 633 3.96 40.81 21.52
CA PHE A 633 2.97 40.15 22.33
C PHE A 633 1.93 39.48 21.44
N GLU A 634 1.40 38.35 21.91
CA GLU A 634 0.29 37.69 21.22
C GLU A 634 -1.05 38.13 21.85
N ARG A 635 -2.01 38.40 20.96
CA ARG A 635 -3.38 38.68 21.35
C ARG A 635 -4.29 37.62 20.78
N ILE A 636 -5.03 36.92 21.65
CA ILE A 636 -5.96 35.85 21.32
C ILE A 636 -7.39 36.39 21.49
N TYR A 637 -8.19 36.24 20.44
CA TYR A 637 -9.61 36.66 20.42
C TYR A 637 -10.47 35.41 20.47
N LEU A 638 -11.37 35.31 21.47
CA LEU A 638 -12.33 34.21 21.55
C LEU A 638 -13.49 34.46 20.60
N SER A 639 -13.91 33.43 19.88
CA SER A 639 -15.12 33.46 19.07
C SER A 639 -16.33 33.18 19.95
N CYS A 640 -17.02 34.23 20.38
CA CYS A 640 -18.15 34.11 21.28
C CYS A 640 -19.41 33.68 20.50
N ASN A 641 -19.51 32.35 20.24
CA ASN A 641 -20.68 31.67 19.72
C ASN A 641 -21.49 31.04 20.87
N TYR A 642 -22.55 30.32 20.57
CA TYR A 642 -23.40 29.69 21.56
C TYR A 642 -22.61 28.80 22.53
N GLU A 643 -21.84 27.88 21.99
CA GLU A 643 -21.05 26.93 22.77
C GLU A 643 -19.99 27.62 23.62
N SER A 644 -19.22 28.52 23.03
CA SER A 644 -18.18 29.28 23.74
C SER A 644 -18.77 30.13 24.88
N VAL A 645 -19.92 30.79 24.68
CA VAL A 645 -20.59 31.61 25.72
C VAL A 645 -21.07 30.71 26.86
N ARG A 646 -21.67 29.54 26.56
CA ARG A 646 -22.12 28.56 27.56
C ARG A 646 -20.97 28.08 28.44
N ILE A 647 -19.79 27.86 27.85
CA ILE A 647 -18.58 27.44 28.58
C ILE A 647 -18.08 28.63 29.45
N LEU A 648 -17.95 29.82 28.88
CA LEU A 648 -17.54 31.01 29.62
C LEU A 648 -18.47 31.31 30.83
N GLN A 649 -19.77 31.01 30.74
CA GLN A 649 -20.73 31.17 31.83
C GLN A 649 -20.52 30.16 32.98
N GLN A 650 -19.83 29.09 32.76
CA GLN A 650 -19.45 28.07 33.78
C GLN A 650 -18.09 28.37 34.44
N LEU A 651 -17.27 29.25 33.85
CA LEU A 651 -15.98 29.63 34.43
C LEU A 651 -16.13 30.49 35.69
N THR A 652 -15.22 30.32 36.60
CA THR A 652 -15.10 31.19 37.80
C THR A 652 -14.22 32.39 37.47
N LEU A 653 -14.86 33.46 37.04
CA LEU A 653 -14.19 34.71 36.67
C LEU A 653 -14.29 35.76 37.78
N ARG A 654 -13.44 36.81 37.73
CA ARG A 654 -13.58 37.97 38.64
C ARG A 654 -14.92 38.68 38.42
N ASP A 655 -15.48 39.29 39.46
CA ASP A 655 -16.88 39.75 39.53
C ASP A 655 -17.35 40.59 38.32
N LYS A 656 -16.57 41.55 37.89
CA LYS A 656 -16.93 42.38 36.70
C LYS A 656 -17.02 41.55 35.42
N GLN A 657 -16.11 40.62 35.19
CA GLN A 657 -16.12 39.75 34.04
C GLN A 657 -17.28 38.74 34.10
N TYR A 658 -17.49 38.16 35.29
CA TYR A 658 -18.60 37.23 35.55
C TYR A 658 -19.95 37.89 35.25
N GLN A 659 -20.23 39.08 35.79
CA GLN A 659 -21.47 39.83 35.53
C GLN A 659 -21.68 40.08 34.02
N ILE A 660 -20.64 40.47 33.28
CA ILE A 660 -20.71 40.68 31.84
C ILE A 660 -21.11 39.39 31.12
N VAL A 661 -20.46 38.28 31.44
CA VAL A 661 -20.72 36.99 30.78
C VAL A 661 -22.12 36.46 31.11
N GLN A 662 -22.58 36.57 32.36
CA GLN A 662 -23.92 36.15 32.75
C GLN A 662 -25.06 37.05 32.20
N SER A 663 -24.76 38.29 31.81
CA SER A 663 -25.74 39.21 31.25
C SER A 663 -26.08 39.00 29.78
N VAL A 664 -25.44 38.03 29.14
CA VAL A 664 -25.60 37.77 27.71
C VAL A 664 -26.60 36.64 27.47
N ASP A 665 -27.68 36.94 26.71
CA ASP A 665 -28.68 35.94 26.30
C ASP A 665 -28.10 34.96 25.27
N ASN A 666 -28.47 33.69 25.35
CA ASN A 666 -27.97 32.59 24.50
C ASN A 666 -28.56 32.55 23.08
N ASN A 667 -28.77 33.69 22.43
CA ASN A 667 -29.30 33.81 21.06
C ASN A 667 -28.22 33.72 19.96
N TYR A 668 -27.14 32.93 20.18
CA TYR A 668 -26.07 32.74 19.23
C TYR A 668 -26.31 31.55 18.32
N ARG A 669 -25.74 31.57 17.10
CA ARG A 669 -25.83 30.44 16.16
C ARG A 669 -24.96 29.27 16.64
N HIS A 670 -25.51 28.04 16.57
CA HIS A 670 -24.73 26.81 16.67
C HIS A 670 -23.70 26.75 15.55
N ILE A 671 -22.49 26.28 15.85
CA ILE A 671 -21.41 26.14 14.87
C ILE A 671 -20.91 24.70 14.90
N THR A 672 -20.68 24.15 13.72
CA THR A 672 -20.07 22.83 13.54
C THR A 672 -18.63 22.77 14.05
N GLU A 673 -18.17 21.59 14.41
CA GLU A 673 -16.86 21.29 15.03
C GLU A 673 -15.65 21.80 14.24
N THR A 674 -15.72 21.81 12.92
CA THR A 674 -14.63 22.23 12.03
C THR A 674 -14.94 23.55 11.34
N LYS A 675 -13.93 24.37 11.13
CA LYS A 675 -14.01 25.62 10.38
C LYS A 675 -13.01 25.58 9.23
N SER A 676 -13.33 26.19 8.11
CA SER A 676 -12.39 26.35 7.01
C SER A 676 -11.65 27.67 7.07
N GLN A 677 -10.36 27.65 6.77
CA GLN A 677 -9.49 28.81 6.67
C GLN A 677 -9.02 28.98 5.22
N SER A 678 -9.15 30.16 4.64
CA SER A 678 -8.63 30.40 3.28
C SER A 678 -7.11 30.50 3.30
N VAL A 679 -6.48 29.83 2.34
CA VAL A 679 -5.04 30.00 2.06
C VAL A 679 -4.84 31.38 1.44
N LYS A 680 -4.04 32.23 2.08
CA LYS A 680 -3.73 33.59 1.62
C LYS A 680 -2.51 33.61 0.73
N GLU A 681 -1.46 32.92 1.15
CA GLU A 681 -0.17 32.99 0.50
C GLU A 681 0.64 31.73 0.78
N ILE A 682 1.36 31.25 -0.23
CA ILE A 682 2.34 30.16 -0.12
C ILE A 682 3.69 30.75 -0.53
N ILE A 683 4.64 30.80 0.40
CA ILE A 683 5.91 31.49 0.24
C ILE A 683 7.04 30.46 0.27
N PRO A 684 7.82 30.30 -0.81
CA PRO A 684 9.08 29.57 -0.73
C PRO A 684 10.06 30.31 0.18
N LEU A 685 10.70 29.59 1.10
CA LEU A 685 11.66 30.17 2.03
C LEU A 685 13.07 30.23 1.46
N ASN A 686 13.32 29.53 0.35
CA ASN A 686 14.65 29.34 -0.27
C ASN A 686 15.68 28.75 0.71
N GLU A 687 15.21 27.92 1.64
CA GLU A 687 15.96 27.21 2.64
C GLU A 687 15.67 25.71 2.51
N THR A 688 16.65 24.87 2.77
CA THR A 688 16.52 23.42 2.82
C THR A 688 16.84 22.92 4.23
N ASP A 689 16.00 22.08 4.79
CA ASP A 689 16.23 21.45 6.08
C ASP A 689 15.59 20.05 6.14
N TYR A 690 15.94 19.27 7.18
CA TYR A 690 15.25 18.03 7.48
C TYR A 690 13.76 18.28 7.66
N THR A 691 12.94 17.34 7.26
CA THR A 691 11.51 17.42 7.48
C THR A 691 10.99 16.17 8.17
N TYR A 692 9.91 16.32 8.94
CA TYR A 692 9.48 15.32 9.90
C TYR A 692 7.98 15.07 9.86
N CYS A 693 7.59 13.84 10.20
CA CYS A 693 6.19 13.47 10.35
C CYS A 693 6.04 12.30 11.33
N PHE A 694 4.80 12.03 11.76
CA PHE A 694 4.44 10.79 12.44
C PHE A 694 3.60 9.91 11.52
N GLU A 695 3.81 8.61 11.54
CA GLU A 695 2.93 7.66 10.90
C GLU A 695 1.81 7.25 11.86
N VAL A 696 0.56 7.56 11.48
CA VAL A 696 -0.67 7.20 12.20
C VAL A 696 -1.67 6.55 11.25
N ASN A 697 -2.56 5.70 11.78
CA ASN A 697 -3.51 4.93 10.96
C ASN A 697 -4.45 5.82 10.14
N ASP A 698 -4.96 6.91 10.73
CA ASP A 698 -6.00 7.76 10.13
C ASP A 698 -5.44 8.78 9.14
N ARG A 699 -4.12 8.84 8.99
CA ARG A 699 -3.41 9.68 8.00
C ARG A 699 -3.73 11.18 8.07
N ILE A 700 -4.19 11.65 9.22
CA ILE A 700 -4.46 13.05 9.52
C ILE A 700 -3.77 13.36 10.84
N ILE A 701 -3.07 14.48 10.92
CA ILE A 701 -2.45 14.99 12.16
C ILE A 701 -2.99 16.38 12.45
N VAL A 702 -3.23 16.63 13.72
CA VAL A 702 -3.53 17.99 14.22
C VAL A 702 -2.19 18.68 14.46
N GLY A 703 -1.83 19.56 13.54
CA GLY A 703 -0.57 20.32 13.59
C GLY A 703 -0.64 21.55 14.48
N ASP A 704 0.36 22.42 14.31
CA ASP A 704 0.43 23.70 15.03
C ASP A 704 -0.81 24.54 14.79
N ASP A 705 -1.22 25.32 15.79
CA ASP A 705 -2.45 26.13 15.80
C ASP A 705 -3.73 25.31 15.50
N PHE A 706 -3.71 23.99 15.74
CA PHE A 706 -4.83 23.06 15.56
C PHE A 706 -5.34 22.98 14.12
N ILE A 707 -4.46 23.06 13.15
CA ILE A 707 -4.78 22.89 11.73
C ILE A 707 -4.75 21.39 11.39
N LEU A 708 -5.79 20.92 10.69
CA LEU A 708 -5.82 19.56 10.15
C LEU A 708 -4.93 19.49 8.91
N THR A 709 -3.93 18.65 8.98
CA THR A 709 -3.04 18.37 7.87
C THR A 709 -3.09 16.91 7.49
N GLY A 710 -2.94 16.63 6.19
CA GLY A 710 -2.80 15.27 5.73
C GLY A 710 -1.46 14.69 6.15
N ASN A 711 -1.48 13.53 6.78
CA ASN A 711 -0.30 12.68 6.83
C ASN A 711 -0.15 12.00 5.46
N CYS A 712 1.05 11.64 5.06
CA CYS A 712 1.32 11.11 3.73
C CYS A 712 0.48 9.86 3.42
N ARG A 713 -0.05 9.76 2.18
CA ARG A 713 -0.80 8.61 1.69
C ARG A 713 0.07 7.42 1.33
N THR A 714 1.36 7.64 1.15
CA THR A 714 2.28 6.61 0.69
C THR A 714 2.39 5.56 1.77
N ALA A 715 1.88 4.37 1.52
CA ALA A 715 2.23 3.19 2.27
C ALA A 715 3.68 2.84 1.91
N LEU A 716 4.60 3.60 2.45
CA LEU A 716 6.01 3.27 2.35
C LEU A 716 6.23 1.94 3.04
N PRO A 717 7.03 1.03 2.46
CA PRO A 717 7.40 -0.20 3.14
C PRO A 717 8.00 0.13 4.51
N MET A 718 7.86 -0.79 5.46
CA MET A 718 8.37 -0.57 6.83
C MET A 718 9.89 -0.34 6.85
N ASN A 719 10.61 -0.94 5.92
CA ASN A 719 12.04 -0.75 5.72
C ASN A 719 12.39 0.35 4.69
N TRP A 720 11.46 1.33 4.49
CA TRP A 720 11.71 2.47 3.62
C TRP A 720 12.94 3.26 4.11
N THR A 721 13.84 3.56 3.18
CA THR A 721 15.13 4.21 3.47
C THR A 721 15.23 5.62 2.88
N GLY A 722 14.28 6.02 2.04
CA GLY A 722 14.34 7.26 1.26
C GLY A 722 15.37 7.21 0.13
N SER A 723 15.83 6.00 -0.24
CA SER A 723 16.73 5.77 -1.37
C SER A 723 15.96 5.18 -2.54
N TYR A 724 16.04 5.83 -3.71
CA TYR A 724 15.44 5.30 -4.93
C TYR A 724 15.92 3.88 -5.24
N ASP A 725 17.21 3.63 -5.07
CA ASP A 725 17.85 2.34 -5.37
C ASP A 725 17.39 1.20 -4.46
N VAL A 726 16.95 1.53 -3.23
CA VAL A 726 16.49 0.52 -2.27
C VAL A 726 14.97 0.39 -2.32
N ASP A 727 14.27 1.51 -2.43
CA ASP A 727 12.81 1.52 -2.23
C ASP A 727 12.02 1.26 -3.51
N CYS A 728 12.56 1.63 -4.69
CA CYS A 728 11.84 1.63 -5.97
C CYS A 728 12.38 0.63 -7.01
N LEU A 729 13.64 0.21 -6.89
CA LEU A 729 14.30 -0.67 -7.85
C LEU A 729 14.59 -2.07 -7.29
N ASN A 730 14.77 -3.02 -8.19
CA ASN A 730 15.03 -4.43 -7.87
C ASN A 730 14.02 -5.00 -6.87
N THR A 731 12.77 -4.57 -6.99
CA THR A 731 11.64 -5.05 -6.20
C THR A 731 10.87 -6.09 -7.00
N GLY A 732 10.02 -6.85 -6.32
CA GLY A 732 9.18 -7.84 -6.99
C GLY A 732 8.26 -8.51 -6.00
N ASN A 733 7.47 -9.45 -6.47
CA ASN A 733 6.69 -10.31 -5.62
C ASN A 733 7.41 -11.66 -5.48
N PHE A 734 7.75 -12.02 -4.24
CA PHE A 734 8.38 -13.32 -3.96
C PHE A 734 7.41 -14.46 -4.22
N ALA A 735 6.23 -14.40 -3.58
CA ALA A 735 5.16 -15.37 -3.71
C ALA A 735 3.85 -14.78 -3.20
N TYR A 736 2.73 -15.34 -3.63
CA TYR A 736 1.43 -15.02 -3.08
C TYR A 736 0.54 -16.25 -2.96
N THR A 737 -0.46 -16.15 -2.08
CA THR A 737 -1.56 -17.10 -1.95
C THR A 737 -2.87 -16.35 -2.09
N THR A 738 -3.95 -17.02 -2.49
CA THR A 738 -5.28 -16.40 -2.60
C THR A 738 -6.23 -17.05 -1.62
N LEU A 739 -6.85 -16.23 -0.77
CA LEU A 739 -7.87 -16.63 0.20
C LEU A 739 -9.24 -16.72 -0.49
N ASN A 740 -10.03 -17.73 -0.17
CA ASN A 740 -11.39 -17.94 -0.64
C ASN A 740 -12.38 -17.30 0.35
N LEU A 741 -12.58 -15.99 0.25
CA LEU A 741 -13.43 -15.26 1.20
C LEU A 741 -14.86 -15.79 1.27
N PRO A 742 -15.57 -16.12 0.14
CA PRO A 742 -16.91 -16.67 0.20
C PRO A 742 -17.00 -17.99 0.94
N LEU A 743 -16.03 -18.90 0.74
CA LEU A 743 -16.03 -20.19 1.43
C LEU A 743 -15.86 -20.02 2.93
N ILE A 744 -14.99 -19.10 3.36
CA ILE A 744 -14.78 -18.75 4.78
C ILE A 744 -16.08 -18.20 5.38
N ALA A 745 -16.82 -17.35 4.64
CA ALA A 745 -18.10 -16.79 5.08
C ALA A 745 -19.18 -17.89 5.21
N LEU A 746 -19.29 -18.78 4.22
CA LEU A 746 -20.24 -19.89 4.22
C LEU A 746 -19.94 -20.90 5.34
N ASP A 747 -18.68 -21.26 5.53
CA ASP A 747 -18.22 -22.14 6.61
C ASP A 747 -18.45 -21.53 8.01
N SER A 748 -18.64 -20.21 8.10
CA SER A 748 -19.01 -19.49 9.31
C SER A 748 -20.53 -19.34 9.47
N ASN A 749 -21.34 -19.98 8.60
CA ASN A 749 -22.80 -19.86 8.53
C ASN A 749 -23.28 -18.40 8.42
N GLY A 750 -22.51 -17.54 7.78
CA GLY A 750 -22.79 -16.11 7.62
C GLY A 750 -22.64 -15.27 8.89
N ASP A 751 -22.12 -15.84 9.98
CA ASP A 751 -21.86 -15.12 11.24
C ASP A 751 -20.56 -14.32 11.10
N VAL A 752 -20.66 -12.99 11.20
CA VAL A 752 -19.53 -12.06 10.99
C VAL A 752 -18.38 -12.30 11.99
N ASN A 753 -18.68 -12.57 13.27
CA ASN A 753 -17.64 -12.77 14.27
C ASN A 753 -16.87 -14.08 14.03
N LYS A 754 -17.58 -15.15 13.69
CA LYS A 754 -16.96 -16.43 13.33
C LYS A 754 -16.18 -16.32 12.02
N PHE A 755 -16.66 -15.50 11.09
CA PHE A 755 -15.95 -15.23 9.85
C PHE A 755 -14.58 -14.62 10.12
N TYR A 756 -14.48 -13.57 10.96
CA TYR A 756 -13.19 -12.97 11.30
C TYR A 756 -12.28 -13.93 12.07
N GLN A 757 -12.81 -14.75 12.96
CA GLN A 757 -12.01 -15.78 13.64
C GLN A 757 -11.41 -16.78 12.64
N LYS A 758 -12.24 -17.29 11.72
CA LYS A 758 -11.78 -18.23 10.71
C LYS A 758 -10.86 -17.59 9.67
N LEU A 759 -11.11 -16.33 9.32
CA LEU A 759 -10.22 -15.57 8.43
C LEU A 759 -8.84 -15.38 9.07
N ASP A 760 -8.77 -15.12 10.38
CA ASP A 760 -7.52 -15.06 11.13
C ASP A 760 -6.74 -16.38 11.06
N GLU A 761 -7.41 -17.51 11.33
CA GLU A 761 -6.82 -18.86 11.23
C GLU A 761 -6.26 -19.12 9.81
N VAL A 762 -7.01 -18.79 8.77
CA VAL A 762 -6.57 -18.99 7.38
C VAL A 762 -5.41 -18.05 7.02
N CYS A 763 -5.36 -16.83 7.56
CA CYS A 763 -4.22 -15.93 7.40
C CYS A 763 -2.94 -16.51 8.05
N GLU A 764 -3.04 -17.12 9.23
CA GLU A 764 -1.89 -17.79 9.87
C GLU A 764 -1.39 -19.00 9.06
N ILE A 765 -2.31 -19.79 8.49
CA ILE A 765 -1.95 -20.88 7.56
C ILE A 765 -1.23 -20.34 6.33
N ALA A 766 -1.70 -19.21 5.80
CA ALA A 766 -1.07 -18.53 4.67
C ALA A 766 0.35 -18.05 5.00
N TYR A 767 0.55 -17.49 6.21
CA TYR A 767 1.86 -17.11 6.72
C TYR A 767 2.82 -18.30 6.76
N ASP A 768 2.44 -19.38 7.44
CA ASP A 768 3.28 -20.56 7.60
C ASP A 768 3.74 -21.14 6.27
N GLY A 769 2.82 -21.27 5.31
CA GLY A 769 3.14 -21.84 3.99
C GLY A 769 4.01 -20.91 3.12
N LEU A 770 3.80 -19.58 3.19
CA LEU A 770 4.61 -18.62 2.43
C LEU A 770 6.05 -18.52 2.98
N ILE A 771 6.21 -18.55 4.31
CA ILE A 771 7.54 -18.58 4.94
C ILE A 771 8.24 -19.91 4.66
N TYR A 772 7.51 -21.05 4.72
CA TYR A 772 8.08 -22.33 4.34
C TYR A 772 8.59 -22.33 2.89
N ARG A 773 7.77 -21.84 1.93
CA ARG A 773 8.18 -21.67 0.52
C ARG A 773 9.42 -20.79 0.39
N ARG A 774 9.47 -19.67 1.14
CA ARG A 774 10.63 -18.78 1.12
C ARG A 774 11.92 -19.49 1.53
N ASN A 775 11.88 -20.28 2.57
CA ASN A 775 13.03 -21.04 3.03
C ASN A 775 13.49 -22.08 2.00
N CYS A 776 12.57 -22.76 1.32
CA CYS A 776 12.89 -23.68 0.23
C CYS A 776 13.58 -22.97 -0.95
N VAL A 777 13.08 -21.78 -1.35
CA VAL A 777 13.66 -21.01 -2.46
C VAL A 777 15.01 -20.41 -2.08
N ILE A 778 15.20 -19.95 -0.83
CA ILE A 778 16.50 -19.52 -0.30
C ILE A 778 17.53 -20.65 -0.44
N ASP A 779 17.18 -21.88 -0.02
CA ASP A 779 18.05 -23.04 -0.14
C ASP A 779 18.42 -23.31 -1.60
N THR A 780 17.45 -23.18 -2.52
CA THR A 780 17.65 -23.37 -3.95
C THR A 780 18.56 -22.31 -4.57
N ILE A 781 18.39 -21.03 -4.22
CA ILE A 781 19.17 -19.91 -4.77
C ILE A 781 20.57 -19.88 -4.17
N TYR A 782 20.68 -19.84 -2.83
CA TYR A 782 21.93 -19.50 -2.14
C TYR A 782 22.77 -20.72 -1.75
N ASN A 783 22.16 -21.86 -1.43
CA ASN A 783 22.90 -23.06 -1.01
C ASN A 783 23.15 -24.03 -2.17
N LYS A 784 22.18 -24.21 -3.06
CA LYS A 784 22.29 -25.12 -4.20
C LYS A 784 22.79 -24.46 -5.48
N HIS A 785 22.87 -23.13 -5.52
CA HIS A 785 23.32 -22.38 -6.68
C HIS A 785 22.58 -22.73 -7.99
N MET A 786 21.27 -23.00 -7.90
CA MET A 786 20.45 -23.36 -9.07
C MET A 786 19.98 -22.13 -9.86
N SER A 787 20.24 -20.92 -9.38
CA SER A 787 19.75 -19.67 -9.98
C SER A 787 20.80 -18.57 -9.93
N ASP A 788 22.03 -18.87 -10.30
CA ASP A 788 23.17 -17.94 -10.19
C ASP A 788 23.04 -16.68 -11.06
N PHE A 789 22.14 -16.70 -12.06
CA PHE A 789 21.73 -15.47 -12.76
C PHE A 789 21.28 -14.38 -11.78
N LEU A 790 20.60 -14.76 -10.69
CA LEU A 790 20.09 -13.85 -9.66
C LEU A 790 21.15 -13.31 -8.71
N LEU A 791 22.27 -14.04 -8.57
CA LEU A 791 23.35 -13.73 -7.64
C LEU A 791 24.46 -12.86 -8.26
N GLN A 792 24.28 -12.40 -9.51
CA GLN A 792 25.23 -11.48 -10.15
C GLN A 792 25.31 -10.18 -9.32
N GLU A 793 26.53 -9.78 -8.98
CA GLU A 793 26.78 -8.59 -8.16
C GLU A 793 27.03 -7.35 -9.03
N ASP A 794 26.50 -6.22 -8.57
CA ASP A 794 26.89 -4.92 -9.10
C ASP A 794 28.34 -4.62 -8.76
N LYS A 795 29.13 -4.25 -9.76
CA LYS A 795 30.59 -4.08 -9.66
C LYS A 795 31.05 -3.01 -8.65
N ASP A 796 30.19 -2.02 -8.35
CA ASP A 796 30.57 -0.92 -7.48
C ASP A 796 29.98 -1.08 -6.07
N SER A 797 28.74 -1.58 -5.95
CA SER A 797 28.07 -1.74 -4.67
C SER A 797 28.18 -3.14 -4.06
N GLY A 798 28.54 -4.15 -4.86
CA GLY A 798 28.56 -5.55 -4.44
C GLY A 798 27.17 -6.13 -4.15
N LYS A 799 26.08 -5.39 -4.43
CA LYS A 799 24.72 -5.89 -4.24
C LYS A 799 24.32 -6.88 -5.33
N PRO A 800 23.62 -7.96 -4.98
CA PRO A 800 23.15 -8.93 -5.97
C PRO A 800 22.05 -8.30 -6.86
N LEU A 801 21.88 -8.84 -8.07
CA LEU A 801 20.80 -8.48 -8.98
C LEU A 801 19.42 -8.71 -8.34
N TYR A 802 19.29 -9.75 -7.54
CA TYR A 802 18.07 -10.09 -6.83
C TYR A 802 18.32 -10.17 -5.32
N ASP A 803 17.68 -9.31 -4.59
CA ASP A 803 17.67 -9.32 -3.13
C ASP A 803 16.32 -9.85 -2.66
N ILE A 804 16.29 -11.09 -2.16
CA ILE A 804 15.07 -11.76 -1.71
C ILE A 804 14.40 -11.03 -0.53
N ASP A 805 15.19 -10.34 0.30
CA ASP A 805 14.68 -9.58 1.45
C ASP A 805 14.01 -8.25 1.03
N ASN A 806 14.31 -7.79 -0.19
CA ASN A 806 13.69 -6.60 -0.78
C ASN A 806 12.40 -6.89 -1.57
N THR A 807 11.96 -8.14 -1.63
CA THR A 807 10.74 -8.55 -2.34
C THR A 807 9.53 -8.63 -1.42
N THR A 808 8.33 -8.52 -1.98
CA THR A 808 7.08 -8.61 -1.21
C THR A 808 6.56 -10.04 -1.13
N ILE A 809 6.05 -10.42 0.03
CA ILE A 809 5.21 -11.60 0.25
C ILE A 809 3.76 -11.12 0.32
N THR A 810 2.83 -11.80 -0.36
CA THR A 810 1.52 -11.20 -0.57
C THR A 810 0.37 -12.12 -0.15
N LEU A 811 -0.56 -11.56 0.63
CA LEU A 811 -1.87 -12.11 0.88
C LEU A 811 -2.83 -11.66 -0.23
N GLY A 812 -3.27 -12.59 -1.05
CA GLY A 812 -4.30 -12.37 -2.05
C GLY A 812 -5.69 -12.78 -1.55
N PHE A 813 -6.73 -12.25 -2.16
CA PHE A 813 -8.11 -12.68 -1.92
C PHE A 813 -8.90 -12.71 -3.23
N CYS A 814 -9.99 -13.47 -3.24
CA CYS A 814 -10.94 -13.58 -4.35
C CYS A 814 -12.36 -13.67 -3.80
N GLY A 815 -13.35 -13.17 -4.54
CA GLY A 815 -14.75 -13.30 -4.21
C GLY A 815 -15.25 -12.39 -3.08
N LEU A 816 -14.73 -11.17 -2.97
CA LEU A 816 -15.18 -10.21 -1.94
C LEU A 816 -16.70 -9.92 -2.08
N HIS A 817 -17.20 -9.79 -3.32
CA HIS A 817 -18.64 -9.60 -3.57
C HIS A 817 -19.48 -10.78 -3.04
N GLU A 818 -19.14 -12.00 -3.44
CA GLU A 818 -19.84 -13.21 -3.01
C GLU A 818 -19.69 -13.48 -1.51
N CYS A 819 -18.60 -13.05 -0.91
CA CYS A 819 -18.41 -13.07 0.55
C CYS A 819 -19.41 -12.16 1.25
N LEU A 820 -19.57 -10.93 0.79
CA LEU A 820 -20.53 -9.98 1.36
C LEU A 820 -21.98 -10.48 1.22
N GLU A 821 -22.33 -11.10 0.09
CA GLU A 821 -23.65 -11.73 -0.13
C GLU A 821 -23.89 -12.96 0.78
N SER A 822 -22.81 -13.60 1.26
CA SER A 822 -22.89 -14.79 2.11
C SER A 822 -22.92 -14.47 3.61
N LEU A 823 -22.59 -13.25 4.01
CA LEU A 823 -22.59 -12.79 5.40
C LEU A 823 -23.95 -12.20 5.77
N ASN A 824 -24.39 -12.39 7.03
CA ASN A 824 -25.65 -11.86 7.56
C ASN A 824 -25.40 -10.62 8.44
N ASN A 825 -26.36 -9.67 8.42
CA ASN A 825 -26.32 -8.47 9.27
C ASN A 825 -25.03 -7.66 9.16
N ILE A 826 -24.53 -7.51 7.93
CA ILE A 826 -23.32 -6.73 7.64
C ILE A 826 -23.59 -5.21 7.67
N SER A 827 -22.57 -4.44 7.93
CA SER A 827 -22.57 -2.98 7.78
C SER A 827 -22.35 -2.57 6.32
N ASP A 828 -22.78 -1.37 5.93
CA ASP A 828 -22.58 -0.83 4.57
C ASP A 828 -21.12 -0.79 4.13
N ASN A 829 -20.18 -0.75 5.08
CA ASN A 829 -18.73 -0.71 4.83
C ASN A 829 -18.00 -2.02 5.19
N GLU A 830 -18.69 -3.15 5.25
CA GLU A 830 -18.09 -4.44 5.67
C GLU A 830 -16.93 -4.87 4.76
N GLY A 831 -17.04 -4.66 3.46
CA GLY A 831 -15.93 -4.95 2.54
C GLY A 831 -14.64 -4.18 2.87
N GLU A 832 -14.77 -2.91 3.27
CA GLU A 832 -13.63 -2.11 3.71
C GLU A 832 -13.04 -2.65 5.03
N LYS A 833 -13.90 -3.11 5.97
CA LYS A 833 -13.44 -3.71 7.23
C LYS A 833 -12.68 -5.02 7.01
N ILE A 834 -13.14 -5.87 6.09
CA ILE A 834 -12.43 -7.10 5.72
C ILE A 834 -11.03 -6.77 5.18
N LEU A 835 -10.91 -5.79 4.29
CA LEU A 835 -9.62 -5.40 3.75
C LEU A 835 -8.72 -4.71 4.80
N LYS A 836 -9.28 -3.92 5.70
CA LYS A 836 -8.55 -3.36 6.87
C LYS A 836 -8.03 -4.48 7.78
N PHE A 837 -8.82 -5.53 8.00
CA PHE A 837 -8.40 -6.69 8.76
C PHE A 837 -7.22 -7.41 8.08
N LEU A 838 -7.27 -7.68 6.77
CA LEU A 838 -6.14 -8.26 6.05
C LEU A 838 -4.88 -7.38 6.12
N ASN A 839 -5.05 -6.06 6.08
CA ASN A 839 -3.94 -5.14 6.26
C ASN A 839 -3.38 -5.17 7.70
N SER A 840 -4.22 -5.34 8.72
CA SER A 840 -3.72 -5.51 10.10
C SER A 840 -2.93 -6.81 10.27
N LYS A 841 -3.34 -7.90 9.63
CA LYS A 841 -2.57 -9.17 9.59
C LYS A 841 -1.23 -8.99 8.87
N LYS A 842 -1.22 -8.27 7.75
CA LYS A 842 0.01 -7.91 7.04
C LYS A 842 1.01 -7.17 7.94
N GLU A 843 0.54 -6.21 8.75
CA GLU A 843 1.38 -5.47 9.71
C GLU A 843 1.90 -6.40 10.82
N GLU A 844 1.02 -7.27 11.35
CA GLU A 844 1.41 -8.26 12.35
C GLU A 844 2.52 -9.20 11.83
N PHE A 845 2.38 -9.70 10.60
CA PHE A 845 3.39 -10.56 9.97
C PHE A 845 4.72 -9.83 9.76
N HIS A 846 4.66 -8.57 9.30
CA HIS A 846 5.85 -7.73 9.21
C HIS A 846 6.53 -7.54 10.58
N GLU A 847 5.76 -7.29 11.64
CA GLU A 847 6.31 -7.16 13.01
C GLU A 847 6.96 -8.45 13.52
N ARG A 848 6.48 -9.61 13.05
CA ARG A 848 6.98 -10.94 13.43
C ARG A 848 8.31 -11.27 12.76
N ASP A 849 8.49 -10.92 11.48
CA ASP A 849 9.62 -11.39 10.65
C ASP A 849 10.45 -10.28 9.98
N ASN A 850 9.99 -9.01 10.06
CA ASN A 850 10.61 -7.86 9.40
C ASN A 850 10.69 -7.96 7.86
N LEU A 851 9.86 -8.80 7.23
CA LEU A 851 9.77 -8.92 5.77
C LEU A 851 8.70 -7.97 5.20
N ARG A 852 8.75 -7.76 3.89
CA ARG A 852 7.78 -6.91 3.20
C ARG A 852 6.51 -7.70 2.88
N TRP A 853 5.41 -7.39 3.53
CA TRP A 853 4.10 -7.97 3.26
C TRP A 853 3.17 -7.01 2.52
N SER A 854 2.28 -7.54 1.67
CA SER A 854 1.28 -6.75 0.95
C SER A 854 -0.07 -7.48 0.85
N VAL A 855 -1.12 -6.75 0.50
CA VAL A 855 -2.46 -7.30 0.22
C VAL A 855 -2.83 -7.01 -1.23
N ILE A 856 -3.35 -8.02 -1.95
CA ILE A 856 -3.70 -7.93 -3.38
C ILE A 856 -5.13 -8.44 -3.64
N GLY A 857 -5.89 -7.75 -4.49
CA GLY A 857 -7.04 -8.33 -5.16
C GLY A 857 -6.55 -9.27 -6.26
N SER A 858 -6.60 -10.58 -6.03
CA SER A 858 -5.98 -11.55 -6.92
C SER A 858 -6.55 -11.49 -8.35
N ALA A 859 -5.66 -11.47 -9.33
CA ALA A 859 -6.00 -11.67 -10.74
C ALA A 859 -6.18 -13.19 -10.98
N ALA A 860 -7.30 -13.72 -10.50
CA ALA A 860 -7.54 -15.15 -10.38
C ALA A 860 -8.13 -15.72 -11.69
N GLU A 861 -7.31 -16.28 -12.57
CA GLU A 861 -7.78 -16.95 -13.79
C GLU A 861 -8.48 -18.30 -13.50
N SER A 862 -7.69 -19.33 -13.28
CA SER A 862 -8.17 -20.67 -12.96
C SER A 862 -8.63 -20.77 -11.50
N THR A 863 -8.06 -20.00 -10.61
CA THR A 863 -8.37 -20.03 -9.17
C THR A 863 -9.82 -19.60 -8.90
N ALA A 864 -10.33 -18.55 -9.58
CA ALA A 864 -11.71 -18.09 -9.44
C ALA A 864 -12.71 -19.17 -9.86
N HIS A 865 -12.41 -19.91 -10.92
CA HIS A 865 -13.20 -21.05 -11.38
C HIS A 865 -13.14 -22.24 -10.39
N ARG A 866 -11.94 -22.63 -9.98
CA ARG A 866 -11.72 -23.69 -8.99
C ARG A 866 -12.46 -23.42 -7.69
N PHE A 867 -12.36 -22.23 -7.13
CA PHE A 867 -13.05 -21.85 -5.90
C PHE A 867 -14.57 -21.92 -6.03
N ALA A 868 -15.11 -21.41 -7.13
CA ALA A 868 -16.55 -21.45 -7.39
C ALA A 868 -17.07 -22.89 -7.51
N LEU A 869 -16.32 -23.80 -8.12
CA LEU A 869 -16.67 -25.23 -8.19
C LEU A 869 -16.68 -25.87 -6.80
N ILE A 870 -15.67 -25.62 -5.96
CA ILE A 870 -15.60 -26.14 -4.59
C ILE A 870 -16.78 -25.61 -3.75
N ILE A 871 -17.10 -24.32 -3.88
CA ILE A 871 -18.24 -23.71 -3.19
C ILE A 871 -19.54 -24.41 -3.62
N LYS A 872 -19.77 -24.59 -4.92
CA LYS A 872 -20.99 -25.23 -5.44
C LYS A 872 -21.11 -26.71 -5.10
N ASP A 873 -19.99 -27.42 -4.95
CA ASP A 873 -19.98 -28.81 -4.48
C ASP A 873 -20.40 -28.91 -3.00
N LYS A 874 -19.82 -28.04 -2.16
CA LYS A 874 -20.08 -28.03 -0.70
C LYS A 874 -21.40 -27.33 -0.33
N TYR A 875 -21.74 -26.27 -1.03
CA TYR A 875 -22.92 -25.40 -0.80
C TYR A 875 -23.67 -25.16 -2.12
N PRO A 876 -24.53 -26.10 -2.57
CA PRO A 876 -25.20 -26.00 -3.88
C PRO A 876 -26.00 -24.72 -4.11
N ASP A 877 -26.56 -24.14 -3.05
CA ASP A 877 -27.38 -22.92 -3.11
C ASP A 877 -26.59 -21.62 -2.95
N ALA A 878 -25.28 -21.69 -2.70
CA ALA A 878 -24.44 -20.51 -2.52
C ALA A 878 -24.38 -19.63 -3.78
N ILE A 879 -24.29 -18.33 -3.59
CA ILE A 879 -24.16 -17.35 -4.69
C ILE A 879 -22.76 -17.42 -5.27
N VAL A 880 -22.66 -17.65 -6.56
CA VAL A 880 -21.45 -17.52 -7.39
C VAL A 880 -21.85 -17.00 -8.77
N GLN A 881 -20.91 -16.50 -9.55
CA GLN A 881 -21.15 -16.01 -10.90
C GLN A 881 -21.16 -17.16 -11.92
N GLY A 882 -21.76 -16.91 -13.10
CA GLY A 882 -21.78 -17.84 -14.22
C GLY A 882 -22.91 -18.87 -14.17
N VAL A 883 -22.78 -19.92 -14.96
CA VAL A 883 -23.80 -20.99 -15.13
C VAL A 883 -23.25 -22.35 -14.75
N LYS A 884 -24.13 -23.34 -14.58
CA LYS A 884 -23.76 -24.71 -14.18
C LYS A 884 -22.62 -25.28 -15.03
N GLY A 885 -21.52 -25.66 -14.33
CA GLY A 885 -20.28 -26.19 -14.91
C GLY A 885 -19.27 -25.12 -15.30
N ASN A 886 -19.67 -23.87 -15.44
CA ASN A 886 -18.81 -22.72 -15.83
C ASN A 886 -18.88 -21.59 -14.78
N TYR A 887 -18.88 -21.98 -13.51
CA TYR A 887 -18.91 -21.02 -12.40
C TYR A 887 -17.58 -20.30 -12.24
N TYR A 888 -17.65 -19.07 -11.73
CA TYR A 888 -16.46 -18.29 -11.35
C TYR A 888 -16.79 -17.34 -10.18
N LEU A 889 -15.79 -16.77 -9.54
CA LEU A 889 -15.91 -15.73 -8.52
C LEU A 889 -15.47 -14.38 -9.07
N THR A 890 -16.03 -13.33 -8.53
CA THR A 890 -15.59 -11.97 -8.80
C THR A 890 -14.13 -11.80 -8.36
N ASN A 891 -13.30 -11.25 -9.25
CA ASN A 891 -11.88 -10.99 -8.99
C ASN A 891 -11.54 -9.52 -9.32
N SER A 892 -10.36 -9.08 -8.97
CA SER A 892 -9.76 -7.75 -9.24
C SER A 892 -10.65 -6.51 -9.12
N ASN A 893 -11.88 -6.55 -9.67
CA ASN A 893 -12.80 -5.40 -9.75
C ASN A 893 -13.72 -5.22 -8.55
N HIS A 894 -13.89 -6.23 -7.72
CA HIS A 894 -14.82 -6.24 -6.57
C HIS A 894 -16.32 -6.01 -6.91
N ILE A 895 -16.67 -5.85 -8.17
CA ILE A 895 -18.02 -5.82 -8.73
C ILE A 895 -18.14 -6.95 -9.75
N PRO A 896 -19.27 -7.70 -9.80
CA PRO A 896 -19.51 -8.66 -10.87
C PRO A 896 -19.35 -8.02 -12.26
N VAL A 897 -18.74 -8.75 -13.19
CA VAL A 897 -18.53 -8.22 -14.57
C VAL A 897 -19.84 -8.03 -15.34
N SER A 898 -20.94 -8.61 -14.85
CA SER A 898 -22.30 -8.47 -15.39
C SER A 898 -23.04 -7.24 -14.86
N ASP A 899 -22.47 -6.50 -13.94
CA ASP A 899 -23.09 -5.29 -13.38
C ASP A 899 -23.23 -4.20 -14.44
N ASP A 900 -24.46 -3.73 -14.66
CA ASP A 900 -24.83 -2.75 -15.67
C ASP A 900 -24.85 -1.30 -15.15
N SER A 901 -24.38 -1.07 -13.93
CA SER A 901 -24.24 0.28 -13.38
C SER A 901 -23.29 1.11 -14.25
N ASN A 902 -23.42 2.43 -14.17
CA ASN A 902 -22.62 3.31 -15.02
C ASN A 902 -21.12 3.31 -14.59
N ILE A 903 -20.25 3.71 -15.51
CA ILE A 903 -18.78 3.71 -15.34
C ILE A 903 -18.32 4.51 -14.12
N VAL A 904 -19.07 5.54 -13.69
CA VAL A 904 -18.76 6.33 -12.49
C VAL A 904 -18.99 5.51 -11.22
N ALA A 905 -20.01 4.64 -11.21
CA ALA A 905 -20.24 3.74 -10.09
C ALA A 905 -19.11 2.72 -9.95
N HIS A 906 -18.61 2.16 -11.05
CA HIS A 906 -17.43 1.27 -11.07
C HIS A 906 -16.18 1.96 -10.53
N ILE A 907 -15.91 3.22 -10.94
CA ILE A 907 -14.78 3.99 -10.42
C ILE A 907 -14.92 4.24 -8.91
N LYS A 908 -16.12 4.61 -8.44
CA LYS A 908 -16.37 4.84 -7.00
C LYS A 908 -16.18 3.58 -6.16
N ASN A 909 -16.62 2.43 -6.66
CA ASN A 909 -16.41 1.14 -5.99
C ASN A 909 -14.92 0.80 -5.93
N ALA A 910 -14.21 0.91 -7.06
CA ALA A 910 -12.76 0.68 -7.09
C ALA A 910 -12.01 1.65 -6.15
N GLN A 911 -12.40 2.90 -6.08
CA GLN A 911 -11.84 3.90 -5.16
C GLN A 911 -11.92 3.45 -3.69
N GLN A 912 -13.02 2.81 -3.30
CA GLN A 912 -13.22 2.33 -1.94
C GLN A 912 -12.17 1.27 -1.53
N TYR A 913 -11.78 0.39 -2.45
CA TYR A 913 -10.95 -0.78 -2.16
C TYR A 913 -9.50 -0.67 -2.61
N ASN A 914 -9.21 0.06 -3.71
CA ASN A 914 -7.85 0.13 -4.27
C ASN A 914 -6.80 0.66 -3.27
N LYS A 915 -7.18 1.63 -2.43
CA LYS A 915 -6.31 2.17 -1.37
C LYS A 915 -5.91 1.15 -0.30
N LEU A 916 -6.66 0.03 -0.18
CA LEU A 916 -6.42 -1.04 0.78
C LEU A 916 -5.75 -2.27 0.15
N THR A 917 -5.57 -2.29 -1.17
CA THR A 917 -4.95 -3.38 -1.92
C THR A 917 -3.67 -2.91 -2.62
N LEU A 918 -2.72 -2.42 -1.83
CA LEU A 918 -1.49 -1.82 -2.34
C LEU A 918 -0.53 -2.82 -3.01
N GLY A 919 -0.72 -4.13 -2.80
CA GLY A 919 -0.04 -5.18 -3.55
C GLY A 919 -0.48 -5.26 -5.02
N GLY A 920 -1.62 -4.66 -5.34
CA GLY A 920 -2.18 -4.55 -6.69
C GLY A 920 -3.69 -4.83 -6.72
N SER A 921 -4.40 -4.06 -7.50
CA SER A 921 -5.79 -4.31 -7.90
C SER A 921 -6.07 -3.50 -9.15
N ILE A 922 -6.48 -4.16 -10.21
CA ILE A 922 -6.75 -3.50 -11.49
C ILE A 922 -8.24 -3.19 -11.64
N LEU A 923 -8.56 -1.95 -11.98
CA LEU A 923 -9.89 -1.58 -12.43
C LEU A 923 -10.00 -1.82 -13.96
N HIS A 924 -10.78 -2.81 -14.35
CA HIS A 924 -11.14 -3.02 -15.75
C HIS A 924 -12.40 -2.23 -16.10
N LEU A 925 -12.30 -1.38 -17.10
CA LEU A 925 -13.44 -0.70 -17.69
C LEU A 925 -13.73 -1.36 -19.04
N TRP A 926 -14.76 -2.23 -19.07
CA TRP A 926 -15.17 -2.97 -20.26
C TRP A 926 -15.96 -2.06 -21.17
N LEU A 927 -15.47 -1.84 -22.40
CA LEU A 927 -16.06 -0.90 -23.34
C LEU A 927 -16.71 -1.65 -24.53
N GLY A 928 -17.90 -1.21 -24.91
CA GLY A 928 -18.66 -1.76 -26.04
C GLY A 928 -18.41 -1.10 -27.39
N GLU A 929 -17.63 -0.02 -27.42
CA GLU A 929 -17.37 0.75 -28.64
C GLU A 929 -15.95 1.36 -28.64
N ILE A 930 -15.49 1.74 -29.83
CA ILE A 930 -14.24 2.51 -29.98
C ILE A 930 -14.56 3.97 -29.63
N TRP A 931 -13.71 4.58 -28.85
CA TRP A 931 -13.83 6.01 -28.57
C TRP A 931 -13.39 6.82 -29.78
N SER A 932 -14.29 7.60 -30.33
CA SER A 932 -13.97 8.56 -31.37
C SER A 932 -13.38 9.87 -30.81
N ASP A 933 -13.50 10.11 -29.50
CA ASP A 933 -13.03 11.32 -28.81
C ASP A 933 -11.94 10.98 -27.76
N ASP A 934 -10.70 11.24 -28.13
CA ASP A 934 -9.51 11.09 -27.29
C ASP A 934 -9.52 12.02 -26.06
N LYS A 935 -10.19 13.19 -26.15
CA LYS A 935 -10.36 14.11 -25.02
C LYS A 935 -11.33 13.55 -23.98
N ALA A 936 -12.25 12.69 -24.36
CA ALA A 936 -13.13 12.00 -23.41
C ALA A 936 -12.31 11.07 -22.50
N ILE A 937 -11.34 10.32 -23.09
CA ILE A 937 -10.40 9.48 -22.32
C ILE A 937 -9.55 10.34 -21.39
N TRP A 938 -9.00 11.44 -21.87
CA TRP A 938 -8.23 12.38 -21.07
C TRP A 938 -9.04 12.91 -19.88
N SER A 939 -10.28 13.35 -20.12
CA SER A 939 -11.17 13.83 -19.05
C SER A 939 -11.50 12.73 -18.03
N LEU A 940 -11.68 11.48 -18.49
CA LEU A 940 -11.93 10.35 -17.61
C LEU A 940 -10.68 9.98 -16.80
N ASN A 941 -9.50 9.93 -17.43
CA ASN A 941 -8.23 9.68 -16.74
C ASN A 941 -7.96 10.73 -15.63
N LYS A 942 -8.26 12.01 -15.86
CA LYS A 942 -8.19 13.05 -14.81
C LYS A 942 -9.07 12.70 -13.61
N LYS A 943 -10.32 12.30 -13.85
CA LYS A 943 -11.26 11.90 -12.78
C LYS A 943 -10.81 10.65 -12.05
N ILE A 944 -10.22 9.68 -12.76
CA ILE A 944 -9.70 8.44 -12.15
C ILE A 944 -8.49 8.75 -11.29
N VAL A 945 -7.54 9.54 -11.75
CA VAL A 945 -6.37 9.97 -10.98
C VAL A 945 -6.77 10.71 -9.71
N ASP A 946 -7.78 11.58 -9.79
CA ASP A 946 -8.34 12.30 -8.63
C ASP A 946 -9.11 11.37 -7.66
N SER A 947 -9.44 10.14 -8.05
CA SER A 947 -10.30 9.20 -7.30
C SER A 947 -9.55 8.17 -6.44
N ASP A 948 -8.24 8.25 -6.29
CA ASP A 948 -7.41 7.27 -5.57
C ASP A 948 -7.35 5.86 -6.21
N VAL A 949 -7.84 5.66 -7.43
CA VAL A 949 -7.60 4.42 -8.18
C VAL A 949 -6.15 4.40 -8.63
N THR A 950 -5.45 3.30 -8.31
CA THR A 950 -4.01 3.18 -8.54
C THR A 950 -3.64 2.58 -9.88
N PHE A 951 -4.50 1.68 -10.43
CA PHE A 951 -4.20 0.94 -11.64
C PHE A 951 -5.48 0.61 -12.42
N TRP A 952 -5.55 0.97 -13.69
CA TRP A 952 -6.73 0.70 -14.53
C TRP A 952 -6.38 0.45 -16.01
N ALA A 953 -7.35 -0.14 -16.70
CA ALA A 953 -7.25 -0.38 -18.13
C ALA A 953 -8.63 -0.28 -18.82
N TYR A 954 -8.65 0.27 -20.02
CA TYR A 954 -9.80 0.23 -20.91
C TYR A 954 -9.73 -1.03 -21.75
N SER A 955 -10.73 -1.91 -21.62
CA SER A 955 -10.72 -3.22 -22.24
C SER A 955 -11.75 -3.26 -23.36
N LYS A 956 -11.28 -3.49 -24.58
CA LYS A 956 -12.09 -3.61 -25.81
C LYS A 956 -11.81 -4.95 -26.47
N VAL A 957 -12.82 -5.53 -27.09
CA VAL A 957 -12.66 -6.75 -27.90
C VAL A 957 -12.14 -6.39 -29.27
N PHE A 958 -11.31 -7.24 -29.85
CA PHE A 958 -11.06 -7.22 -31.27
C PHE A 958 -11.11 -8.64 -31.84
N THR A 959 -11.61 -8.77 -33.09
CA THR A 959 -11.74 -10.05 -33.78
C THR A 959 -10.91 -10.01 -35.07
N TYR A 960 -10.12 -11.06 -35.27
CA TYR A 960 -9.30 -11.29 -36.46
C TYR A 960 -9.91 -12.39 -37.33
N CYS A 961 -10.07 -12.13 -38.61
CA CYS A 961 -10.50 -13.13 -39.58
C CYS A 961 -9.30 -13.87 -40.17
N GLN A 962 -9.27 -15.19 -40.05
CA GLN A 962 -8.16 -16.02 -40.52
C GLN A 962 -8.06 -16.10 -42.05
N GLU A 963 -9.20 -15.96 -42.74
CA GLU A 963 -9.22 -16.03 -44.22
C GLU A 963 -8.74 -14.74 -44.90
N CYS A 964 -9.36 -13.58 -44.57
CA CYS A 964 -9.02 -12.33 -45.25
C CYS A 964 -8.04 -11.46 -44.49
N GLN A 965 -7.60 -11.92 -43.30
CA GLN A 965 -6.64 -11.22 -42.43
C GLN A 965 -7.08 -9.83 -41.96
N PHE A 966 -8.39 -9.60 -41.93
CA PHE A 966 -8.97 -8.35 -41.46
C PHE A 966 -9.22 -8.39 -39.96
N THR A 967 -8.78 -7.33 -39.24
CA THR A 967 -9.04 -7.15 -37.83
C THR A 967 -10.07 -6.05 -37.61
N ILE A 968 -11.11 -6.37 -36.86
CA ILE A 968 -12.14 -5.43 -36.42
C ILE A 968 -12.14 -5.32 -34.90
N ASN A 969 -12.31 -4.10 -34.40
CA ASN A 969 -12.39 -3.85 -32.94
C ASN A 969 -13.84 -4.03 -32.46
N ASP A 970 -14.36 -5.24 -32.62
CA ASP A 970 -15.69 -5.66 -32.17
C ASP A 970 -15.72 -7.18 -31.97
N ASN A 971 -16.72 -7.66 -31.24
CA ASN A 971 -17.01 -9.09 -31.13
C ASN A 971 -18.02 -9.47 -32.23
N ILE A 972 -17.56 -10.17 -33.24
CA ILE A 972 -18.39 -10.56 -34.39
C ILE A 972 -18.34 -12.06 -34.62
N ASP A 973 -19.43 -12.62 -35.13
CA ASP A 973 -19.54 -14.04 -35.50
C ASP A 973 -19.33 -14.31 -36.99
N VAL A 974 -19.37 -13.29 -37.82
CA VAL A 974 -19.16 -13.37 -39.26
C VAL A 974 -18.32 -12.18 -39.71
N CYS A 975 -17.31 -12.45 -40.52
CA CYS A 975 -16.46 -11.40 -41.09
C CYS A 975 -17.25 -10.51 -42.03
N PRO A 976 -17.30 -9.17 -41.82
CA PRO A 976 -18.04 -8.27 -42.66
C PRO A 976 -17.40 -8.07 -44.04
N ILE A 977 -16.17 -8.50 -44.27
CA ILE A 977 -15.42 -8.34 -45.52
C ILE A 977 -15.59 -9.56 -46.43
N CYS A 978 -15.35 -10.79 -45.90
CA CYS A 978 -15.36 -12.01 -46.73
C CYS A 978 -16.48 -12.99 -46.38
N GLY A 979 -17.27 -12.73 -45.33
CA GLY A 979 -18.33 -13.61 -44.87
C GLY A 979 -17.90 -14.88 -44.16
N SER A 980 -16.61 -15.02 -43.85
CA SER A 980 -16.06 -16.16 -43.13
C SER A 980 -16.51 -16.18 -41.66
N THR A 981 -16.68 -17.39 -41.13
CA THR A 981 -16.87 -17.66 -39.71
C THR A 981 -15.60 -18.14 -38.98
N ASP A 982 -14.47 -18.25 -39.74
CA ASP A 982 -13.17 -18.61 -39.15
C ASP A 982 -12.51 -17.36 -38.55
N LEU A 983 -12.94 -17.09 -37.31
CA LEU A 983 -12.65 -15.90 -36.56
C LEU A 983 -11.95 -16.21 -35.26
N VAL A 984 -10.98 -15.39 -34.91
CA VAL A 984 -10.31 -15.45 -33.57
C VAL A 984 -10.57 -14.15 -32.83
N THR A 985 -11.33 -14.25 -31.76
CA THR A 985 -11.64 -13.12 -30.88
C THR A 985 -10.61 -13.00 -29.79
N TYR A 986 -10.11 -11.79 -29.59
CA TYR A 986 -9.15 -11.44 -28.53
C TYR A 986 -9.80 -10.55 -27.48
N ASP A 987 -9.58 -10.85 -26.23
CA ASP A 987 -9.95 -10.00 -25.10
C ASP A 987 -8.93 -10.13 -23.96
N ARG A 988 -9.06 -9.25 -23.00
CA ARG A 988 -8.22 -9.28 -21.81
C ARG A 988 -8.61 -10.45 -20.90
N CYS A 989 -7.69 -11.38 -20.67
CA CYS A 989 -7.94 -12.51 -19.74
C CYS A 989 -8.07 -11.98 -18.31
N THR A 990 -6.98 -11.47 -17.76
CA THR A 990 -6.90 -10.69 -16.52
C THR A 990 -5.99 -9.49 -16.76
N GLY A 991 -4.69 -9.68 -16.72
CA GLY A 991 -3.67 -8.66 -16.92
C GLY A 991 -3.08 -8.58 -18.32
N TYR A 992 -3.61 -9.27 -19.35
CA TYR A 992 -3.04 -9.31 -20.71
C TYR A 992 -4.06 -9.83 -21.75
N TYR A 993 -3.82 -9.54 -23.03
CA TYR A 993 -4.69 -9.93 -24.16
C TYR A 993 -4.32 -11.32 -24.71
N LEU A 994 -5.35 -12.16 -24.92
CA LEU A 994 -5.20 -13.48 -25.52
C LEU A 994 -6.43 -13.85 -26.38
N PRO A 995 -6.29 -14.84 -27.28
CA PRO A 995 -7.45 -15.46 -27.91
C PRO A 995 -8.39 -16.05 -26.86
N THR A 996 -9.68 -15.71 -26.92
CA THR A 996 -10.70 -16.20 -25.98
C THR A 996 -10.87 -17.72 -26.00
N LEU A 997 -10.49 -18.38 -27.08
CA LEU A 997 -10.45 -19.82 -27.21
C LEU A 997 -9.49 -20.52 -26.23
N GLY A 998 -8.43 -19.81 -25.79
CA GLY A 998 -7.49 -20.27 -24.79
C GLY A 998 -7.98 -20.15 -23.34
N PHE A 999 -9.09 -19.44 -23.08
CA PHE A 999 -9.64 -19.26 -21.76
C PHE A 999 -10.18 -20.55 -21.17
N ASN A 1000 -10.01 -20.77 -19.86
CA ASN A 1000 -10.70 -21.84 -19.14
C ASN A 1000 -12.23 -21.63 -19.11
N ASN A 1001 -12.99 -22.66 -18.75
CA ASN A 1001 -14.44 -22.61 -18.80
C ASN A 1001 -15.07 -21.47 -18.00
N GLY A 1002 -14.57 -21.20 -16.78
CA GLY A 1002 -15.05 -20.09 -15.95
C GLY A 1002 -14.73 -18.73 -16.59
N LYS A 1003 -13.55 -18.56 -17.16
CA LYS A 1003 -13.13 -17.33 -17.83
C LYS A 1003 -13.87 -17.11 -19.16
N GLN A 1004 -14.19 -18.18 -19.90
CA GLN A 1004 -15.06 -18.10 -21.08
C GLN A 1004 -16.48 -17.63 -20.72
N GLN A 1005 -17.01 -18.11 -19.58
CA GLN A 1005 -18.31 -17.65 -19.10
C GLN A 1005 -18.24 -16.20 -18.63
N GLU A 1006 -17.21 -15.83 -17.88
CA GLU A 1006 -16.98 -14.43 -17.47
C GLU A 1006 -16.93 -13.50 -18.69
N PHE A 1007 -16.24 -13.90 -19.77
CA PHE A 1007 -16.20 -13.13 -21.02
C PHE A 1007 -17.60 -12.89 -21.61
N LYS A 1008 -18.48 -13.90 -21.58
CA LYS A 1008 -19.88 -13.79 -22.06
C LYS A 1008 -20.73 -12.90 -21.17
N ASP A 1009 -20.47 -12.92 -19.86
CA ASP A 1009 -21.23 -12.18 -18.86
C ASP A 1009 -20.79 -10.70 -18.75
N ARG A 1010 -19.65 -10.29 -19.34
CA ARG A 1010 -19.12 -8.94 -19.26
C ARG A 1010 -20.09 -7.92 -19.84
N TYR A 1011 -20.62 -7.07 -18.96
CA TYR A 1011 -21.35 -5.88 -19.40
C TYR A 1011 -20.36 -4.86 -20.01
N ARG A 1012 -20.67 -4.41 -21.23
CA ARG A 1012 -19.81 -3.49 -21.96
C ARG A 1012 -20.46 -2.12 -22.01
N HIS A 1013 -19.82 -1.18 -21.31
CA HIS A 1013 -20.33 0.19 -21.23
C HIS A 1013 -20.30 0.88 -22.60
N LYS A 1014 -21.39 1.61 -22.89
CA LYS A 1014 -21.45 2.62 -23.95
C LYS A 1014 -21.27 3.97 -23.31
N LEU A 1015 -20.49 4.85 -23.92
CA LEU A 1015 -20.14 6.18 -23.41
C LEU A 1015 -20.91 7.28 -24.08
#